data_891d4931beaedbec712c333c3fef18ed
#
_entry.id   891d4931beaedbec712c333c3fef18ed
#
_cell.length_a   1.000
_cell.length_b   1.000
_cell.length_c   1.000
_cell.angle_alpha   90.00
_cell.angle_beta   90.00
_cell.angle_gamma   90.00
#
_symmetry.space_group_name_H-M   'P 1'
#
loop_
_entity.id
_entity.type
_entity.pdbx_description
1 polymer ?
#
loop_
_entity_poly.entity_id
_entity_poly.type
_entity_poly.pdbx_seq_one_letter_code
_entity_poly.pdbx_strand_id
1 'polypeptide(L)'
;MYLRKCLVLVYGAMTIPFTSISADNVNVALHKPVIASSQQKEFPASNVTDGVISRKSSWISDPNARAPHILDVNLQRYYDIDRVVIHTGIPESEKTEQEKGKAPGFWAMKNFKIQYWDDANWTDLPNTECTENRLDKIEFTFTPQLTTFQLRLISTDGEPVTINEFEVYGKEKKNMIAPVIQNELPDRVHKEFPKDMLVTVNKNVVGNTMKYVAYNQGYYMPGSNISGWLEYSNVNSLRVWTSMNDYVPEEAVNYQKNLNTLEEFESYKHELRSNPEKNNFIKWKPILERCRKQQFSTNSMVFEYALLELKRLNIDVVLQMNSTDFDNTWSNKWKQWQRFYALAFYAAKTGDVTMFAMQNEPNHRHSGPMKITQYVDAMKIVSDAIYCAIQDVNKLYGKHLKSRFVSPVTAGSNANWWAEVVKSLRIDYRGLPSDRDLLDIFSTHSYNLPAAGYVSKVSDIRKIIVDNHPLNRSLPIVYTETGRWMNAYLIDKYETMDSPSLFTEWAGEYTNNTLNQGYGMWAFKFANTTSNTYPRGIKSGHHFIWQGKRIVEDAYNNVALGKKVIDLTSSHPAQVKVITDGNKTDVSMWTSVNTDEKKCLEIDLGKSYSLGAAVIYTGSEYGVYTGPDRVKNFRLQYWEGTGWKDIEETIEENARYTQSFFLFKTPVTSSRIRFIATDKGSIKVREIKLFDKESVKNIPESYDISGIQRTGQVVRLFAKGFKDERPLLETVKSVPDNEVDALTSYNPEEMRYYIWLVQRKLSPNTLTLNLKSLNLPTGTKVFAEEVSADAYGEVVWSKEISENGQLSFELPAQSVMLLTIPACQSTPCTLIATADATIKSGSNSEKNFGKIKKMSVEMNASQINHNQVSYIKFDLSKVDNINAALLQIYGNSSDKHSYRFHVYALDNCDWNEMSLNWNNAPNLDREQMRITQVGNTAHVAGEIVVDKNASYHQLDVTGLVRKCKQKEITFALIRELRQLGDDSDNERSCYFDTKESNNKPVLSIW
;
A
#
# COMPACT_ATOMS: atom_id res chain seq x y z
N MET A 1 23.83 43.27 -34.93
CA MET A 1 22.91 44.00 -35.80
C MET A 1 22.05 42.98 -36.54
N TYR A 2 21.03 42.51 -35.88
CA TYR A 2 19.88 41.82 -36.48
C TYR A 2 18.72 41.86 -35.46
N LEU A 3 17.84 42.83 -35.65
CA LEU A 3 16.55 42.89 -34.98
C LEU A 3 15.66 41.79 -35.58
N ARG A 4 15.19 40.87 -34.76
CA ARG A 4 14.00 40.05 -35.08
C ARG A 4 12.79 40.65 -34.38
N LYS A 5 11.89 41.17 -35.20
CA LYS A 5 10.60 41.69 -34.78
C LYS A 5 9.67 40.56 -34.41
N CYS A 6 9.08 40.61 -33.22
CA CYS A 6 7.88 39.86 -32.90
C CYS A 6 6.70 40.48 -33.67
N LEU A 7 6.07 39.71 -34.54
CA LEU A 7 4.89 40.12 -35.29
C LEU A 7 3.66 39.70 -34.49
N VAL A 8 2.97 40.68 -33.92
CA VAL A 8 1.65 40.49 -33.34
C VAL A 8 0.62 40.61 -34.44
N LEU A 9 -0.09 39.54 -34.78
CA LEU A 9 -1.25 39.54 -35.67
C LEU A 9 -2.50 39.87 -34.87
N VAL A 10 -3.01 41.07 -35.06
CA VAL A 10 -4.36 41.47 -34.65
C VAL A 10 -5.35 40.94 -35.69
N TYR A 11 -6.25 40.03 -35.35
CA TYR A 11 -7.38 39.70 -36.19
C TYR A 11 -8.67 40.24 -35.61
N GLY A 12 -9.38 41.00 -36.46
CA GLY A 12 -10.68 41.57 -36.19
C GLY A 12 -11.79 40.53 -36.13
N ALA A 13 -12.82 40.89 -35.38
CA ALA A 13 -14.01 40.12 -35.17
C ALA A 13 -14.76 39.71 -36.43
N MET A 14 -15.00 38.44 -36.63
CA MET A 14 -16.07 37.91 -37.45
C MET A 14 -16.82 36.82 -36.68
N THR A 15 -18.10 37.04 -36.51
CA THR A 15 -19.08 36.13 -35.92
C THR A 15 -19.24 34.84 -36.75
N ILE A 16 -19.03 33.69 -36.20
CA ILE A 16 -19.42 32.37 -36.71
C ILE A 16 -19.95 31.48 -35.56
N PRO A 17 -20.88 30.57 -35.85
CA PRO A 17 -21.87 30.08 -34.89
C PRO A 17 -21.38 28.96 -33.99
N PHE A 18 -22.12 28.75 -32.93
CA PHE A 18 -21.98 27.68 -31.95
C PHE A 18 -21.59 26.31 -32.58
N THR A 19 -20.40 25.89 -32.33
CA THR A 19 -19.99 24.46 -32.48
C THR A 19 -19.38 24.04 -31.16
N SER A 20 -19.85 22.90 -30.70
CA SER A 20 -19.35 22.01 -29.62
C SER A 20 -18.12 22.50 -28.88
N ILE A 21 -18.23 22.74 -27.59
CA ILE A 21 -17.10 22.89 -26.67
C ILE A 21 -16.29 21.60 -26.74
N SER A 22 -15.17 21.64 -27.44
CA SER A 22 -14.19 20.56 -27.44
C SER A 22 -13.52 20.51 -26.07
N ALA A 23 -13.15 19.32 -25.63
CA ALA A 23 -12.47 19.05 -24.35
C ALA A 23 -11.07 19.70 -24.22
N ASP A 24 -10.69 20.56 -25.13
CA ASP A 24 -9.33 21.08 -25.34
C ASP A 24 -9.05 22.45 -24.66
N ASN A 25 -9.95 22.95 -23.83
CA ASN A 25 -9.82 24.28 -23.19
C ASN A 25 -9.92 24.24 -21.65
N VAL A 26 -9.48 23.17 -21.02
CA VAL A 26 -9.46 23.10 -19.56
C VAL A 26 -8.07 23.51 -19.05
N ASN A 27 -8.01 24.48 -18.12
CA ASN A 27 -6.79 24.80 -17.40
C ASN A 27 -6.44 23.64 -16.45
N VAL A 28 -5.48 22.81 -16.85
CA VAL A 28 -5.06 21.62 -16.10
C VAL A 28 -4.15 21.96 -14.93
N ALA A 29 -3.67 23.19 -14.82
CA ALA A 29 -2.93 23.69 -13.66
C ALA A 29 -3.83 24.18 -12.52
N LEU A 30 -5.14 24.34 -12.76
CA LEU A 30 -6.07 24.86 -11.77
C LEU A 30 -6.06 24.03 -10.49
N HIS A 31 -5.80 24.67 -9.36
CA HIS A 31 -5.64 24.08 -8.02
C HIS A 31 -4.55 22.98 -7.91
N LYS A 32 -3.55 23.04 -8.77
CA LYS A 32 -2.41 22.15 -8.72
C LYS A 32 -1.33 22.64 -7.76
N PRO A 33 -0.56 21.70 -7.16
CA PRO A 33 0.55 22.02 -6.27
C PRO A 33 1.62 22.88 -6.93
N VAL A 34 2.05 23.91 -6.21
CA VAL A 34 3.13 24.81 -6.64
C VAL A 34 4.15 24.95 -5.52
N ILE A 35 5.43 24.92 -5.88
CA ILE A 35 6.54 25.22 -4.99
C ILE A 35 7.35 26.37 -5.58
N ALA A 36 7.72 27.33 -4.74
CA ALA A 36 8.59 28.44 -5.12
C ALA A 36 9.91 28.39 -4.33
N SER A 37 10.98 28.92 -4.95
CA SER A 37 12.27 29.09 -4.28
C SER A 37 12.20 30.05 -3.08
N SER A 38 11.25 30.98 -3.10
CA SER A 38 10.94 31.92 -2.01
C SER A 38 9.53 32.47 -2.22
N GLN A 39 8.89 32.95 -1.14
CA GLN A 39 7.60 33.64 -1.22
C GLN A 39 7.40 34.58 -0.04
N GLN A 40 6.60 35.59 -0.25
CA GLN A 40 6.11 36.44 0.83
C GLN A 40 4.92 35.76 1.52
N LYS A 41 4.80 35.93 2.85
CA LYS A 41 3.78 35.25 3.65
C LYS A 41 2.34 35.48 3.15
N GLU A 42 2.05 36.69 2.69
CA GLU A 42 0.71 37.08 2.24
C GLU A 42 0.46 36.76 0.76
N PHE A 43 1.47 36.31 0.03
CA PHE A 43 1.46 36.03 -1.39
C PHE A 43 2.12 34.69 -1.71
N PRO A 44 1.49 33.59 -1.24
CA PRO A 44 2.06 32.25 -1.40
C PRO A 44 2.03 31.76 -2.85
N ALA A 45 2.89 30.80 -3.14
CA ALA A 45 2.99 30.23 -4.49
C ALA A 45 1.70 29.56 -4.97
N SER A 46 0.87 29.05 -4.06
CA SER A 46 -0.45 28.44 -4.39
C SER A 46 -1.42 29.38 -5.11
N ASN A 47 -1.22 30.69 -5.01
CA ASN A 47 -2.09 31.66 -5.66
C ASN A 47 -1.97 31.64 -7.19
N VAL A 48 -0.87 31.11 -7.74
CA VAL A 48 -0.69 31.11 -9.22
C VAL A 48 -1.48 30.03 -9.95
N THR A 49 -2.20 29.18 -9.22
CA THR A 49 -3.05 28.15 -9.80
C THR A 49 -4.47 28.13 -9.18
N ASP A 50 -4.87 29.22 -8.54
CA ASP A 50 -6.18 29.31 -7.86
C ASP A 50 -7.32 29.73 -8.78
N GLY A 51 -7.03 30.13 -10.00
CA GLY A 51 -7.98 30.60 -11.00
C GLY A 51 -8.34 32.08 -10.85
N VAL A 52 -7.60 32.84 -10.03
CA VAL A 52 -7.93 34.25 -9.72
C VAL A 52 -6.82 35.18 -10.22
N ILE A 53 -7.06 35.85 -11.32
CA ILE A 53 -6.14 36.85 -11.83
C ILE A 53 -6.34 38.16 -11.09
N SER A 54 -5.66 38.33 -9.98
CA SER A 54 -5.76 39.49 -9.10
C SER A 54 -4.45 39.81 -8.42
N ARG A 55 -4.21 41.09 -8.20
CA ARG A 55 -3.09 41.62 -7.41
C ARG A 55 -3.12 41.10 -5.95
N LYS A 56 -4.31 40.74 -5.43
CA LYS A 56 -4.49 40.18 -4.09
C LYS A 56 -4.31 38.67 -4.05
N SER A 57 -4.41 37.98 -5.19
CA SER A 57 -4.16 36.60 -5.36
C SER A 57 -2.99 36.41 -6.33
N SER A 58 -1.79 36.67 -5.87
CA SER A 58 -0.56 36.51 -6.63
C SER A 58 0.50 35.82 -5.79
N TRP A 59 1.45 35.21 -6.44
CA TRP A 59 2.73 34.89 -5.81
C TRP A 59 3.69 36.04 -5.96
N ILE A 60 4.36 36.39 -4.89
CA ILE A 60 5.43 37.35 -4.89
C ILE A 60 6.64 36.71 -4.21
N SER A 61 7.79 36.70 -4.90
CA SER A 61 9.03 36.18 -4.32
C SER A 61 9.50 37.06 -3.14
N ASP A 62 10.24 36.45 -2.19
CA ASP A 62 10.77 37.19 -1.04
C ASP A 62 11.70 38.30 -1.52
N PRO A 63 11.53 39.58 -1.07
CA PRO A 63 12.37 40.70 -1.48
C PRO A 63 13.83 40.53 -1.06
N ASN A 64 14.14 39.65 -0.12
CA ASN A 64 15.50 39.36 0.30
C ASN A 64 16.11 38.14 -0.42
N ALA A 65 15.34 37.45 -1.25
CA ALA A 65 15.82 36.33 -2.03
C ALA A 65 16.57 36.82 -3.25
N ARG A 66 17.68 36.16 -3.57
CA ARG A 66 18.45 36.46 -4.77
C ARG A 66 17.93 35.67 -5.98
N ALA A 67 18.03 36.22 -7.16
CA ALA A 67 17.80 35.50 -8.40
C ALA A 67 18.73 34.25 -8.49
N PRO A 68 18.30 33.16 -9.15
CA PRO A 68 17.04 33.02 -9.86
C PRO A 68 15.85 32.76 -8.93
N HIS A 69 14.71 33.36 -9.27
CA HIS A 69 13.42 33.02 -8.65
C HIS A 69 12.79 31.89 -9.41
N ILE A 70 12.47 30.81 -8.72
CA ILE A 70 11.98 29.55 -9.32
C ILE A 70 10.56 29.30 -8.83
N LEU A 71 9.70 28.89 -9.76
CA LEU A 71 8.34 28.46 -9.49
C LEU A 71 8.07 27.12 -10.20
N ASP A 72 7.83 26.05 -9.44
CA ASP A 72 7.54 24.71 -9.96
C ASP A 72 6.05 24.43 -9.86
N VAL A 73 5.40 24.19 -10.99
CA VAL A 73 3.98 23.81 -11.08
C VAL A 73 3.89 22.33 -11.38
N ASN A 74 3.31 21.57 -10.46
CA ASN A 74 3.15 20.14 -10.59
C ASN A 74 1.71 19.79 -10.98
N LEU A 75 1.51 19.32 -12.19
CA LEU A 75 0.20 18.94 -12.72
C LEU A 75 -0.34 17.63 -12.14
N GLN A 76 0.48 16.92 -11.36
CA GLN A 76 0.15 15.63 -10.70
C GLN A 76 -0.12 14.45 -11.63
N ARG A 77 -0.26 14.71 -12.92
CA ARG A 77 -0.47 13.74 -13.99
C ARG A 77 0.25 14.19 -15.24
N TYR A 78 0.55 13.26 -16.14
CA TYR A 78 1.07 13.61 -17.44
C TYR A 78 -0.01 14.19 -18.34
N TYR A 79 0.35 15.27 -19.01
CA TYR A 79 -0.48 15.91 -20.00
C TYR A 79 0.31 16.12 -21.31
N ASP A 80 -0.37 16.00 -22.43
CA ASP A 80 0.08 16.53 -23.70
C ASP A 80 -0.35 18.00 -23.72
N ILE A 81 0.62 18.89 -23.43
CA ILE A 81 0.39 20.32 -23.26
C ILE A 81 0.52 20.98 -24.61
N ASP A 82 -0.44 21.81 -24.95
CA ASP A 82 -0.43 22.61 -26.17
C ASP A 82 -0.22 24.12 -25.90
N ARG A 83 -0.49 24.59 -24.67
CA ARG A 83 -0.44 25.99 -24.34
C ARG A 83 -0.15 26.27 -22.87
N VAL A 84 0.67 27.29 -22.62
CA VAL A 84 0.90 27.87 -21.28
C VAL A 84 0.61 29.35 -21.31
N VAL A 85 -0.10 29.87 -20.30
CA VAL A 85 -0.40 31.30 -20.15
C VAL A 85 0.09 31.76 -18.77
N ILE A 86 0.82 32.87 -18.76
CA ILE A 86 1.35 33.49 -17.55
C ILE A 86 0.77 34.88 -17.42
N HIS A 87 0.15 35.13 -16.26
CA HIS A 87 -0.30 36.48 -15.87
C HIS A 87 0.68 37.02 -14.81
N THR A 88 1.25 38.20 -15.09
CA THR A 88 2.29 38.83 -14.26
C THR A 88 2.05 40.32 -14.10
N GLY A 89 2.63 40.93 -13.08
CA GLY A 89 2.47 42.33 -12.80
C GLY A 89 1.10 42.70 -12.23
N ILE A 90 0.61 43.86 -12.56
CA ILE A 90 -0.70 44.37 -12.12
C ILE A 90 -1.71 44.16 -13.23
N PRO A 91 -2.79 43.35 -12.97
CA PRO A 91 -3.86 43.19 -13.95
C PRO A 91 -4.46 44.53 -14.38
N GLU A 92 -4.73 44.70 -15.69
CA GLU A 92 -5.22 45.96 -16.24
C GLU A 92 -6.49 46.47 -15.56
N SER A 93 -7.38 45.55 -15.15
CA SER A 93 -8.61 45.87 -14.42
C SER A 93 -8.38 46.45 -13.01
N GLU A 94 -7.20 46.25 -12.44
CA GLU A 94 -6.87 46.69 -11.08
C GLU A 94 -5.86 47.85 -11.06
N LYS A 95 -5.42 48.34 -12.21
CA LYS A 95 -4.53 49.51 -12.30
C LYS A 95 -5.24 50.77 -11.85
N THR A 96 -4.60 51.49 -10.95
CA THR A 96 -5.03 52.83 -10.56
C THR A 96 -4.79 53.83 -11.72
N GLU A 97 -5.41 55.00 -11.69
CA GLU A 97 -5.23 56.00 -12.73
C GLU A 97 -3.77 56.45 -12.86
N GLN A 98 -2.99 56.42 -11.77
CA GLN A 98 -1.56 56.70 -11.80
C GLN A 98 -0.75 55.55 -12.44
N GLU A 99 -1.18 54.30 -12.30
CA GLU A 99 -0.55 53.12 -12.88
C GLU A 99 -0.93 52.94 -14.36
N LYS A 100 -2.12 53.33 -14.79
CA LYS A 100 -2.52 53.34 -16.20
C LYS A 100 -1.67 54.28 -17.05
N GLY A 101 -1.09 55.31 -16.45
CA GLY A 101 -0.18 56.23 -17.12
C GLY A 101 1.28 55.75 -17.25
N LYS A 102 1.61 54.60 -16.65
CA LYS A 102 2.97 54.03 -16.74
C LYS A 102 3.13 53.12 -17.96
N ALA A 103 4.39 52.83 -18.30
CA ALA A 103 4.69 51.96 -19.43
C ALA A 103 3.98 50.58 -19.27
N PRO A 104 3.56 49.93 -20.37
CA PRO A 104 3.04 48.59 -20.37
C PRO A 104 4.00 47.63 -19.63
N GLY A 105 3.46 46.67 -18.85
CA GLY A 105 4.25 45.72 -18.08
C GLY A 105 4.87 46.31 -16.79
N PHE A 106 4.27 47.34 -16.24
CA PHE A 106 4.68 47.87 -14.94
C PHE A 106 4.48 46.82 -13.87
N TRP A 107 5.55 46.45 -13.13
CA TRP A 107 5.65 45.33 -12.24
C TRP A 107 5.59 43.94 -12.89
N ALA A 108 5.56 43.84 -14.22
CA ALA A 108 5.64 42.56 -14.91
C ALA A 108 7.04 41.92 -14.77
N MET A 109 7.09 40.63 -14.71
CA MET A 109 8.34 39.86 -14.75
C MET A 109 9.03 40.09 -16.10
N LYS A 110 10.33 40.42 -16.08
CA LYS A 110 11.07 40.89 -17.28
C LYS A 110 11.87 39.81 -17.96
N ASN A 111 12.62 39.04 -17.16
CA ASN A 111 13.57 38.04 -17.68
C ASN A 111 13.27 36.70 -17.11
N PHE A 112 12.83 35.78 -17.94
CA PHE A 112 12.44 34.45 -17.51
C PHE A 112 12.46 33.45 -18.65
N LYS A 113 12.42 32.15 -18.29
CA LYS A 113 12.20 31.04 -19.20
C LYS A 113 11.37 29.98 -18.51
N ILE A 114 10.77 29.07 -19.31
CA ILE A 114 10.06 27.90 -18.83
C ILE A 114 10.90 26.66 -19.11
N GLN A 115 10.93 25.75 -18.17
CA GLN A 115 11.44 24.41 -18.31
C GLN A 115 10.32 23.40 -18.09
N TYR A 116 10.48 22.23 -18.62
CA TYR A 116 9.63 21.08 -18.34
C TYR A 116 10.47 19.89 -17.86
N TRP A 117 9.86 19.02 -17.14
CA TRP A 117 10.48 17.77 -16.74
C TRP A 117 10.34 16.75 -17.86
N ASP A 118 11.45 16.26 -18.41
CA ASP A 118 11.51 15.33 -19.52
C ASP A 118 11.67 13.85 -19.10
N ASP A 119 11.24 13.53 -17.87
CA ASP A 119 11.39 12.23 -17.17
C ASP A 119 12.80 11.94 -16.63
N ALA A 120 13.77 12.78 -16.93
CA ALA A 120 15.14 12.65 -16.45
C ALA A 120 15.70 13.96 -15.91
N ASN A 121 15.43 15.10 -16.60
CA ASN A 121 16.03 16.37 -16.31
C ASN A 121 15.04 17.53 -16.54
N TRP A 122 15.37 18.68 -15.96
CA TRP A 122 14.75 19.94 -16.37
C TRP A 122 15.32 20.38 -17.71
N THR A 123 14.48 20.44 -18.71
CA THR A 123 14.83 20.82 -20.07
C THR A 123 14.19 22.14 -20.46
N ASP A 124 14.98 23.05 -21.04
CA ASP A 124 14.45 24.35 -21.48
C ASP A 124 13.39 24.18 -22.55
N LEU A 125 12.25 24.80 -22.33
CA LEU A 125 11.15 24.78 -23.28
C LEU A 125 11.47 25.74 -24.47
N PRO A 126 11.56 25.22 -25.69
CA PRO A 126 11.94 26.07 -26.83
C PRO A 126 11.01 27.27 -26.99
N ASN A 127 11.58 28.41 -27.30
CA ASN A 127 10.90 29.68 -27.55
C ASN A 127 10.14 30.26 -26.35
N THR A 128 10.45 29.86 -25.11
CA THR A 128 9.87 30.46 -23.91
C THR A 128 10.80 31.41 -23.18
N GLU A 129 12.03 31.57 -23.63
CA GLU A 129 12.96 32.54 -23.06
C GLU A 129 12.53 33.95 -23.44
N CYS A 130 12.22 34.75 -22.42
CA CYS A 130 11.86 36.17 -22.56
C CYS A 130 12.91 37.04 -21.90
N THR A 131 13.30 38.07 -22.57
CA THR A 131 14.15 39.13 -22.06
C THR A 131 13.47 40.48 -22.23
N GLU A 132 13.52 41.33 -21.18
CA GLU A 132 12.89 42.65 -21.18
C GLU A 132 11.36 42.60 -21.48
N ASN A 133 10.65 41.59 -20.97
CA ASN A 133 9.21 41.50 -21.16
C ASN A 133 8.48 42.74 -20.63
N ARG A 134 7.46 43.16 -21.37
CA ARG A 134 6.58 44.29 -21.04
C ARG A 134 5.10 43.96 -21.08
N LEU A 135 4.76 42.66 -21.12
CA LEU A 135 3.38 42.20 -21.19
C LEU A 135 2.92 41.69 -19.82
N ASP A 136 1.71 42.04 -19.46
CA ASP A 136 1.04 41.53 -18.24
C ASP A 136 0.50 40.12 -18.44
N LYS A 137 0.30 39.71 -19.71
CA LYS A 137 -0.13 38.38 -20.11
C LYS A 137 0.78 37.85 -21.21
N ILE A 138 1.34 36.68 -21.01
CA ILE A 138 2.23 36.01 -21.96
C ILE A 138 1.64 34.63 -22.29
N GLU A 139 1.58 34.28 -23.55
CA GLU A 139 1.04 33.01 -24.01
C GLU A 139 2.05 32.28 -24.90
N PHE A 140 2.30 31.02 -24.60
CA PHE A 140 3.16 30.13 -25.37
C PHE A 140 2.32 28.97 -25.90
N THR A 141 2.44 28.65 -27.19
CA THR A 141 1.79 27.51 -27.83
C THR A 141 2.84 26.55 -28.36
N PHE A 142 2.56 25.24 -28.21
CA PHE A 142 3.52 24.19 -28.56
C PHE A 142 3.01 23.30 -29.70
N THR A 143 3.81 23.15 -30.72
CA THR A 143 3.56 22.25 -31.85
C THR A 143 4.88 21.60 -32.26
N PRO A 144 5.05 20.27 -32.07
CA PRO A 144 4.12 19.33 -31.46
C PRO A 144 3.84 19.60 -29.98
N GLN A 145 2.77 19.00 -29.45
CA GLN A 145 2.42 19.08 -28.03
C GLN A 145 3.56 18.56 -27.15
N LEU A 146 3.72 19.14 -25.99
CA LEU A 146 4.71 18.77 -24.99
C LEU A 146 4.11 17.78 -24.00
N THR A 147 4.71 16.62 -23.84
CA THR A 147 4.28 15.66 -22.79
C THR A 147 5.10 15.89 -21.53
N THR A 148 4.45 16.31 -20.46
CA THR A 148 5.07 16.42 -19.13
C THR A 148 4.00 16.43 -18.02
N PHE A 149 4.45 16.25 -16.76
CA PHE A 149 3.61 16.43 -15.58
C PHE A 149 4.06 17.64 -14.74
N GLN A 150 5.19 18.29 -15.09
CA GLN A 150 5.73 19.37 -14.29
C GLN A 150 6.39 20.43 -15.16
N LEU A 151 6.07 21.68 -14.86
CA LEU A 151 6.65 22.86 -15.47
C LEU A 151 7.38 23.69 -14.42
N ARG A 152 8.48 24.31 -14.82
CA ARG A 152 9.27 25.23 -14.01
C ARG A 152 9.40 26.55 -14.71
N LEU A 153 9.08 27.61 -14.00
CA LEU A 153 9.43 28.97 -14.43
C LEU A 153 10.68 29.39 -13.67
N ILE A 154 11.63 29.97 -14.39
CA ILE A 154 12.86 30.54 -13.82
C ILE A 154 12.94 32.01 -14.24
N SER A 155 12.92 32.92 -13.26
CA SER A 155 13.22 34.35 -13.52
C SER A 155 14.59 34.71 -12.99
N THR A 156 15.30 35.50 -13.81
CA THR A 156 16.60 36.07 -13.46
C THR A 156 16.50 37.53 -13.07
N ASP A 157 15.30 38.06 -12.87
CA ASP A 157 15.10 39.43 -12.39
C ASP A 157 15.75 39.63 -11.02
N GLY A 158 16.44 40.77 -10.85
CA GLY A 158 17.08 41.14 -9.59
C GLY A 158 16.11 41.67 -8.54
N GLU A 159 14.87 41.99 -8.93
CA GLU A 159 13.79 42.49 -8.08
C GLU A 159 12.77 41.38 -7.80
N PRO A 160 11.93 41.51 -6.76
CA PRO A 160 10.85 40.55 -6.51
C PRO A 160 9.95 40.31 -7.73
N VAL A 161 9.70 39.07 -8.03
CA VAL A 161 8.87 38.60 -9.13
C VAL A 161 7.44 38.45 -8.68
N THR A 162 6.50 38.92 -9.50
CA THR A 162 5.05 38.79 -9.26
C THR A 162 4.39 37.98 -10.37
N ILE A 163 3.66 36.91 -9.98
CA ILE A 163 2.81 36.13 -10.90
C ILE A 163 1.42 36.03 -10.30
N ASN A 164 0.42 36.39 -11.08
CA ASN A 164 -0.98 36.37 -10.66
C ASN A 164 -1.63 35.00 -10.96
N GLU A 165 -1.29 34.38 -12.12
CA GLU A 165 -1.81 33.09 -12.52
C GLU A 165 -0.87 32.42 -13.52
N PHE A 166 -0.77 31.11 -13.43
CA PHE A 166 -0.02 30.23 -14.33
C PHE A 166 -0.96 29.14 -14.85
N GLU A 167 -1.48 29.34 -16.05
CA GLU A 167 -2.45 28.47 -16.68
C GLU A 167 -1.74 27.49 -17.63
N VAL A 168 -2.18 26.23 -17.62
CA VAL A 168 -1.69 25.19 -18.53
C VAL A 168 -2.87 24.53 -19.20
N TYR A 169 -2.79 24.36 -20.51
CA TYR A 169 -3.82 23.75 -21.32
C TYR A 169 -3.28 22.52 -22.04
N GLY A 170 -4.02 21.42 -21.99
CA GLY A 170 -3.59 20.18 -22.59
C GLY A 170 -4.50 19.01 -22.23
N LYS A 171 -4.18 17.83 -22.75
CA LYS A 171 -4.97 16.61 -22.60
C LYS A 171 -4.25 15.60 -21.72
N GLU A 172 -4.96 15.03 -20.72
CA GLU A 172 -4.39 14.05 -19.81
C GLU A 172 -3.95 12.76 -20.51
N LYS A 173 -2.75 12.29 -20.17
CA LYS A 173 -2.20 10.98 -20.55
C LYS A 173 -2.41 9.97 -19.43
N LYS A 174 -3.55 9.28 -19.44
CA LYS A 174 -4.00 8.39 -18.36
C LYS A 174 -3.11 7.16 -18.11
N ASN A 175 -2.26 6.81 -19.05
CA ASN A 175 -1.38 5.63 -18.98
C ASN A 175 0.03 5.94 -18.44
N MET A 176 0.29 7.16 -18.01
CA MET A 176 1.56 7.57 -17.42
C MET A 176 1.39 7.99 -15.97
N ILE A 177 2.34 7.59 -15.11
CA ILE A 177 2.33 7.90 -13.67
C ILE A 177 3.31 9.03 -13.41
N ALA A 178 2.82 10.14 -12.86
CA ALA A 178 3.63 11.28 -12.51
C ALA A 178 4.08 11.26 -11.05
N PRO A 179 5.32 11.63 -10.74
CA PRO A 179 5.75 11.93 -9.37
C PRO A 179 5.16 13.27 -8.94
N VAL A 180 5.01 13.48 -7.66
CA VAL A 180 4.28 14.61 -7.13
C VAL A 180 5.11 15.41 -6.13
N ILE A 181 4.99 16.71 -6.23
CA ILE A 181 5.48 17.70 -5.27
C ILE A 181 4.29 18.09 -4.38
N GLN A 182 4.49 18.10 -3.08
CA GLN A 182 3.44 18.45 -2.12
C GLN A 182 3.42 19.95 -1.85
N ASN A 183 2.21 20.48 -1.71
CA ASN A 183 2.00 21.82 -1.21
C ASN A 183 1.91 21.80 0.31
N GLU A 184 2.29 22.90 0.94
CA GLU A 184 1.99 23.10 2.35
C GLU A 184 0.50 23.39 2.54
N LEU A 185 -0.10 22.74 3.55
CA LEU A 185 -1.46 23.07 3.94
C LEU A 185 -1.49 24.38 4.72
N PRO A 186 -2.42 25.28 4.43
CA PRO A 186 -2.56 26.47 5.24
C PRO A 186 -2.94 26.13 6.68
N ASP A 187 -2.52 26.95 7.62
CA ASP A 187 -2.89 26.81 9.04
C ASP A 187 -4.42 26.85 9.18
N ARG A 188 -4.95 25.85 9.86
CA ARG A 188 -6.40 25.78 10.12
C ARG A 188 -6.75 26.66 11.30
N VAL A 189 -7.77 27.48 11.13
CA VAL A 189 -8.30 28.30 12.21
C VAL A 189 -9.29 27.47 13.02
N HIS A 190 -8.93 27.19 14.27
CA HIS A 190 -9.83 26.55 15.22
C HIS A 190 -10.54 27.64 16.04
N LYS A 191 -11.84 27.46 16.20
CA LYS A 191 -12.68 28.34 17.04
C LYS A 191 -13.16 27.54 18.25
N GLU A 192 -13.46 28.22 19.34
CA GLU A 192 -14.17 27.61 20.49
C GLU A 192 -15.64 27.42 20.15
N PHE A 193 -16.25 26.36 20.59
CA PHE A 193 -17.51 25.89 20.08
C PHE A 193 -18.48 25.40 21.15
N PRO A 194 -19.80 25.46 20.89
CA PRO A 194 -20.81 24.88 21.76
C PRO A 194 -20.63 23.35 21.88
N LYS A 195 -21.24 22.76 22.91
CA LYS A 195 -21.12 21.34 23.26
C LYS A 195 -21.50 20.37 22.10
N ASP A 196 -22.40 20.80 21.24
CA ASP A 196 -22.75 20.10 20.01
C ASP A 196 -21.78 20.52 18.90
N MET A 197 -21.18 19.56 18.21
CA MET A 197 -20.15 19.83 17.20
C MET A 197 -20.77 20.21 15.85
N LEU A 198 -20.38 21.37 15.32
CA LEU A 198 -20.64 21.73 13.93
C LEU A 198 -19.39 21.53 13.10
N VAL A 199 -19.46 20.80 12.01
CA VAL A 199 -18.42 20.65 11.00
C VAL A 199 -18.90 21.32 9.72
N THR A 200 -18.16 22.35 9.27
CA THR A 200 -18.45 23.06 8.03
C THR A 200 -17.44 22.68 6.96
N VAL A 201 -17.94 22.27 5.80
CA VAL A 201 -17.13 21.95 4.64
C VAL A 201 -17.26 23.09 3.64
N ASN A 202 -16.13 23.66 3.23
CA ASN A 202 -16.02 24.68 2.20
C ASN A 202 -15.43 24.11 0.91
N LYS A 203 -15.72 24.74 -0.25
CA LYS A 203 -15.18 24.32 -1.54
C LYS A 203 -13.69 24.63 -1.73
N ASN A 204 -13.11 25.42 -0.83
CA ASN A 204 -11.71 25.79 -0.93
C ASN A 204 -10.83 24.56 -0.84
N VAL A 205 -9.92 24.40 -1.79
CA VAL A 205 -8.90 23.35 -1.75
C VAL A 205 -7.75 23.85 -0.88
N VAL A 206 -7.44 23.11 0.17
CA VAL A 206 -6.39 23.45 1.15
C VAL A 206 -5.17 22.54 1.03
N GLY A 207 -5.14 21.67 0.06
CA GLY A 207 -4.06 20.72 -0.22
C GLY A 207 -4.57 19.48 -0.90
N ASN A 208 -3.78 18.41 -0.81
CA ASN A 208 -4.13 17.11 -1.39
C ASN A 208 -4.19 16.03 -0.31
N THR A 209 -4.93 14.98 -0.58
CA THR A 209 -4.84 13.73 0.19
C THR A 209 -3.49 13.06 -0.05
N MET A 210 -3.16 12.05 0.74
CA MET A 210 -1.95 11.26 0.47
C MET A 210 -2.00 10.64 -0.94
N LYS A 211 -0.83 10.47 -1.56
CA LYS A 211 -0.71 9.66 -2.78
C LYS A 211 -0.98 8.19 -2.47
N TYR A 212 -0.32 7.68 -1.42
CA TYR A 212 -0.35 6.26 -1.12
C TYR A 212 -0.98 5.96 0.23
N VAL A 213 -2.00 5.11 0.21
CA VAL A 213 -2.54 4.40 1.37
C VAL A 213 -2.34 2.92 1.11
N ALA A 214 -1.50 2.25 1.90
CA ALA A 214 -0.85 1.04 1.43
C ALA A 214 -0.56 0.03 2.55
N TYR A 215 -0.18 -1.18 2.15
CA TYR A 215 0.31 -2.21 3.05
C TYR A 215 1.78 -2.55 2.81
N ASN A 216 2.44 -2.97 3.87
CA ASN A 216 3.77 -3.53 3.86
C ASN A 216 3.66 -5.05 4.04
N GLN A 217 3.92 -5.79 2.98
CA GLN A 217 3.72 -7.22 2.98
C GLN A 217 4.55 -7.93 1.92
N GLY A 218 5.03 -9.12 2.23
CA GLY A 218 5.94 -9.83 1.36
C GLY A 218 5.55 -11.24 0.98
N TYR A 219 4.38 -11.77 1.33
CA TYR A 219 3.97 -13.07 0.83
C TYR A 219 2.83 -12.95 -0.17
N TYR A 220 3.00 -13.63 -1.31
CA TYR A 220 2.03 -13.60 -2.39
C TYR A 220 2.09 -14.94 -3.14
N MET A 221 1.11 -15.79 -2.91
CA MET A 221 1.12 -17.15 -3.43
C MET A 221 0.02 -17.38 -4.45
N PRO A 222 0.30 -18.09 -5.54
CA PRO A 222 -0.74 -18.55 -6.45
C PRO A 222 -1.82 -19.35 -5.73
N GLY A 223 -3.08 -19.06 -6.02
CA GLY A 223 -4.23 -19.73 -5.42
C GLY A 223 -4.63 -19.24 -4.02
N SER A 224 -3.91 -18.26 -3.44
CA SER A 224 -4.37 -17.56 -2.24
C SER A 224 -5.44 -16.51 -2.57
N ASN A 225 -6.21 -16.09 -1.57
CA ASN A 225 -7.23 -15.05 -1.73
C ASN A 225 -6.71 -13.62 -1.47
N ILE A 226 -5.41 -13.42 -1.42
CA ILE A 226 -4.77 -12.13 -1.08
C ILE A 226 -5.19 -11.03 -2.05
N SER A 227 -5.22 -11.32 -3.36
CA SER A 227 -5.63 -10.36 -4.39
C SER A 227 -7.01 -9.77 -4.13
N GLY A 228 -7.99 -10.60 -3.79
CA GLY A 228 -9.35 -10.13 -3.50
C GLY A 228 -9.43 -9.25 -2.25
N TRP A 229 -8.67 -9.57 -1.22
CA TRP A 229 -8.63 -8.74 -0.01
C TRP A 229 -7.86 -7.43 -0.20
N LEU A 230 -6.83 -7.40 -1.05
CA LEU A 230 -6.18 -6.15 -1.44
C LEU A 230 -7.11 -5.26 -2.26
N GLU A 231 -7.86 -5.83 -3.20
CA GLU A 231 -8.88 -5.12 -3.97
C GLU A 231 -9.96 -4.54 -3.05
N TYR A 232 -10.50 -5.33 -2.13
CA TYR A 232 -11.47 -4.88 -1.13
C TYR A 232 -10.91 -3.76 -0.24
N SER A 233 -9.64 -3.85 0.15
CA SER A 233 -8.98 -2.84 1.00
C SER A 233 -8.81 -1.49 0.31
N ASN A 234 -9.06 -1.35 -0.98
CA ASN A 234 -8.90 -0.12 -1.76
C ASN A 234 -7.49 0.49 -1.73
N VAL A 235 -6.49 -0.23 -1.25
CA VAL A 235 -5.11 0.28 -1.22
C VAL A 235 -4.56 0.42 -2.63
N ASN A 236 -3.66 1.38 -2.84
CA ASN A 236 -3.07 1.64 -4.15
C ASN A 236 -1.57 1.35 -4.22
N SER A 237 -0.97 0.86 -3.14
CA SER A 237 0.41 0.39 -3.17
C SER A 237 0.64 -0.77 -2.20
N LEU A 238 1.63 -1.61 -2.54
CA LEU A 238 2.15 -2.67 -1.68
C LEU A 238 3.68 -2.59 -1.64
N ARG A 239 4.26 -2.59 -0.45
CA ARG A 239 5.70 -2.74 -0.30
C ARG A 239 6.06 -4.21 -0.26
N VAL A 240 6.80 -4.64 -1.28
CA VAL A 240 7.22 -6.03 -1.47
C VAL A 240 8.68 -6.20 -1.05
N TRP A 241 8.94 -7.14 -0.18
CA TRP A 241 10.27 -7.41 0.35
C TRP A 241 11.03 -8.41 -0.50
N THR A 242 12.26 -8.06 -0.88
CA THR A 242 13.19 -8.96 -1.53
C THR A 242 14.57 -8.89 -0.89
N SER A 243 15.30 -9.98 -0.99
CA SER A 243 16.73 -10.04 -0.68
C SER A 243 17.51 -10.23 -1.96
N MET A 244 18.58 -9.46 -2.13
CA MET A 244 19.42 -9.60 -3.31
C MET A 244 20.02 -11.01 -3.43
N ASN A 245 20.27 -11.67 -2.29
CA ASN A 245 20.77 -13.05 -2.31
C ASN A 245 19.72 -14.07 -2.74
N ASP A 246 18.41 -13.78 -2.56
CA ASP A 246 17.33 -14.66 -3.01
C ASP A 246 17.11 -14.61 -4.51
N TYR A 247 17.13 -13.41 -5.07
CA TYR A 247 16.70 -13.19 -6.46
C TYR A 247 17.84 -12.98 -7.43
N VAL A 248 18.91 -12.28 -6.99
CA VAL A 248 20.11 -12.04 -7.79
C VAL A 248 21.36 -12.38 -6.97
N PRO A 249 21.61 -13.67 -6.71
CA PRO A 249 22.79 -14.09 -5.95
C PRO A 249 24.07 -13.72 -6.68
N GLU A 250 25.19 -13.73 -5.97
CA GLU A 250 26.50 -13.32 -6.53
C GLU A 250 26.88 -14.10 -7.79
N GLU A 251 26.58 -15.39 -7.82
CA GLU A 251 26.88 -16.25 -8.98
C GLU A 251 26.06 -15.92 -10.24
N ALA A 252 24.97 -15.13 -10.07
CA ALA A 252 24.14 -14.66 -11.19
C ALA A 252 24.76 -13.46 -11.93
N VAL A 253 25.82 -12.86 -11.39
CA VAL A 253 26.51 -11.75 -12.03
C VAL A 253 27.98 -12.02 -12.15
N ASN A 254 28.59 -11.49 -13.21
CA ASN A 254 30.03 -11.53 -13.39
C ASN A 254 30.63 -10.20 -12.92
N TYR A 255 31.46 -10.27 -11.90
CA TYR A 255 32.21 -9.08 -11.50
C TYR A 255 33.70 -9.33 -11.65
N GLN A 256 34.42 -8.30 -12.07
CA GLN A 256 35.85 -8.38 -12.22
C GLN A 256 36.52 -8.14 -10.88
N LYS A 257 37.17 -9.15 -10.32
CA LYS A 257 37.87 -9.02 -9.04
C LYS A 257 39.03 -8.01 -9.08
N ASN A 258 39.55 -7.73 -10.26
CA ASN A 258 40.63 -6.77 -10.49
C ASN A 258 40.11 -5.43 -11.06
N LEU A 259 38.82 -5.17 -11.06
CA LEU A 259 38.26 -3.89 -11.47
C LEU A 259 38.64 -2.83 -10.43
N ASN A 260 39.45 -1.86 -10.83
CA ASN A 260 40.10 -0.94 -9.92
C ASN A 260 39.81 0.55 -10.22
N THR A 261 39.24 0.83 -11.38
CA THR A 261 39.04 2.22 -11.83
C THR A 261 37.61 2.54 -12.23
N LEU A 262 37.31 3.82 -12.22
CA LEU A 262 36.02 4.36 -12.70
C LEU A 262 35.86 4.11 -14.21
N GLU A 263 36.92 4.25 -14.98
CA GLU A 263 36.92 4.06 -16.45
C GLU A 263 36.54 2.63 -16.82
N GLU A 264 37.09 1.64 -16.10
CA GLU A 264 36.72 0.22 -16.27
C GLU A 264 35.25 0.00 -15.92
N PHE A 265 34.76 0.58 -14.81
CA PHE A 265 33.36 0.50 -14.41
C PHE A 265 32.44 1.08 -15.49
N GLU A 266 32.74 2.28 -16.00
CA GLU A 266 31.91 2.91 -17.03
C GLU A 266 31.94 2.13 -18.34
N SER A 267 33.10 1.56 -18.72
CA SER A 267 33.23 0.73 -19.91
C SER A 267 32.33 -0.51 -19.83
N TYR A 268 32.38 -1.25 -18.72
CA TYR A 268 31.55 -2.45 -18.52
C TYR A 268 30.04 -2.11 -18.38
N LYS A 269 29.72 -1.02 -17.71
CA LYS A 269 28.37 -0.51 -17.64
C LYS A 269 27.81 -0.18 -19.03
N HIS A 270 28.59 0.48 -19.86
CA HIS A 270 28.22 0.78 -21.25
C HIS A 270 28.02 -0.51 -22.07
N GLU A 271 28.97 -1.47 -21.98
CA GLU A 271 28.87 -2.76 -22.65
C GLU A 271 27.59 -3.51 -22.23
N LEU A 272 27.31 -3.65 -20.93
CA LEU A 272 26.13 -4.31 -20.41
C LEU A 272 24.86 -3.65 -20.99
N ARG A 273 24.77 -2.31 -20.93
CA ARG A 273 23.60 -1.54 -21.37
C ARG A 273 23.41 -1.52 -22.88
N SER A 274 24.46 -1.82 -23.65
CA SER A 274 24.32 -1.96 -25.11
C SER A 274 23.43 -3.14 -25.50
N ASN A 275 23.39 -4.19 -24.67
CA ASN A 275 22.49 -5.34 -24.86
C ASN A 275 22.08 -5.96 -23.52
N PRO A 276 21.13 -5.34 -22.79
CA PRO A 276 20.79 -5.72 -21.43
C PRO A 276 20.36 -7.17 -21.23
N GLU A 277 19.71 -7.76 -22.22
CA GLU A 277 19.20 -9.13 -22.14
C GLU A 277 20.19 -10.21 -22.61
N LYS A 278 21.16 -9.82 -23.43
CA LYS A 278 22.15 -10.74 -24.00
C LYS A 278 23.55 -10.17 -23.82
N ASN A 279 24.04 -10.17 -22.61
CA ASN A 279 25.39 -9.70 -22.24
C ASN A 279 26.15 -10.78 -21.47
N ASN A 280 27.44 -10.57 -21.26
CA ASN A 280 28.31 -11.50 -20.53
C ASN A 280 28.36 -11.28 -19.01
N PHE A 281 27.66 -10.24 -18.52
CA PHE A 281 27.71 -9.83 -17.11
C PHE A 281 26.57 -10.40 -16.27
N ILE A 282 25.34 -10.39 -16.80
CA ILE A 282 24.16 -10.88 -16.09
C ILE A 282 23.72 -12.23 -16.63
N LYS A 283 23.70 -13.23 -15.78
CA LYS A 283 23.20 -14.57 -16.08
C LYS A 283 21.70 -14.61 -15.77
N TRP A 284 20.88 -14.28 -16.75
CA TRP A 284 19.45 -14.17 -16.59
C TRP A 284 18.75 -15.47 -16.18
N LYS A 285 19.22 -16.63 -16.65
CA LYS A 285 18.56 -17.92 -16.37
C LYS A 285 18.36 -18.19 -14.87
N PRO A 286 19.39 -18.14 -13.99
CA PRO A 286 19.20 -18.36 -12.56
C PRO A 286 18.32 -17.29 -11.90
N ILE A 287 18.32 -16.03 -12.37
CA ILE A 287 17.46 -14.97 -11.87
C ILE A 287 16.00 -15.29 -12.21
N LEU A 288 15.70 -15.64 -13.47
CA LEU A 288 14.35 -15.98 -13.91
C LEU A 288 13.80 -17.20 -13.17
N GLU A 289 14.61 -18.22 -12.97
CA GLU A 289 14.21 -19.41 -12.21
C GLU A 289 13.83 -19.06 -10.77
N ARG A 290 14.59 -18.17 -10.12
CA ARG A 290 14.31 -17.71 -8.76
C ARG A 290 13.05 -16.84 -8.69
N CYS A 291 12.84 -15.96 -9.64
CA CYS A 291 11.64 -15.10 -9.70
C CYS A 291 10.35 -15.90 -9.96
N ARG A 292 10.44 -17.02 -10.66
CA ARG A 292 9.31 -17.89 -11.04
C ARG A 292 9.01 -19.00 -10.05
N LYS A 293 9.91 -19.25 -9.12
CA LYS A 293 9.73 -20.23 -8.06
C LYS A 293 9.51 -19.52 -6.75
N GLN A 294 8.81 -20.19 -5.84
CA GLN A 294 8.69 -19.74 -4.47
C GLN A 294 10.06 -19.59 -3.83
N GLN A 295 10.37 -18.43 -3.30
CA GLN A 295 11.53 -18.21 -2.47
C GLN A 295 11.11 -18.21 -1.01
N PHE A 296 11.92 -18.91 -0.20
CA PHE A 296 11.73 -18.99 1.23
C PHE A 296 12.42 -17.82 1.88
N SER A 297 11.68 -16.75 2.07
CA SER A 297 12.05 -15.69 2.99
C SER A 297 10.92 -15.59 4.01
N THR A 298 11.04 -14.74 4.99
CA THR A 298 9.93 -14.34 5.86
C THR A 298 8.67 -13.97 5.08
N ASN A 299 8.81 -13.78 3.81
CA ASN A 299 7.81 -13.37 2.86
C ASN A 299 7.80 -14.37 1.71
N SER A 300 7.23 -15.55 1.94
CA SER A 300 7.12 -16.53 0.87
C SER A 300 6.25 -16.00 -0.25
N MET A 301 6.84 -15.91 -1.44
CA MET A 301 6.11 -15.50 -2.63
C MET A 301 6.70 -16.12 -3.89
N VAL A 302 5.88 -16.21 -4.91
CA VAL A 302 6.33 -16.34 -6.30
C VAL A 302 6.40 -14.93 -6.88
N PHE A 303 7.58 -14.38 -7.00
CA PHE A 303 7.79 -12.96 -7.27
C PHE A 303 7.17 -12.50 -8.59
N GLU A 304 7.35 -13.28 -9.67
CA GLU A 304 6.72 -12.99 -10.97
C GLU A 304 5.20 -12.94 -10.86
N TYR A 305 4.61 -13.90 -10.16
CA TYR A 305 3.16 -13.94 -9.93
C TYR A 305 2.69 -12.71 -9.14
N ALA A 306 3.40 -12.34 -8.06
CA ALA A 306 3.06 -11.15 -7.26
C ALA A 306 3.09 -9.88 -8.11
N LEU A 307 4.12 -9.69 -8.93
CA LEU A 307 4.23 -8.52 -9.81
C LEU A 307 3.09 -8.43 -10.84
N LEU A 308 2.73 -9.55 -11.45
CA LEU A 308 1.66 -9.60 -12.45
C LEU A 308 0.28 -9.34 -11.81
N GLU A 309 0.01 -9.92 -10.65
CA GLU A 309 -1.23 -9.70 -9.92
C GLU A 309 -1.37 -8.25 -9.42
N LEU A 310 -0.32 -7.68 -8.84
CA LEU A 310 -0.35 -6.29 -8.39
C LEU A 310 -0.54 -5.32 -9.55
N LYS A 311 0.11 -5.58 -10.69
CA LYS A 311 -0.13 -4.82 -11.92
C LYS A 311 -1.59 -4.95 -12.40
N ARG A 312 -2.16 -6.16 -12.39
CA ARG A 312 -3.57 -6.39 -12.76
C ARG A 312 -4.53 -5.60 -11.87
N LEU A 313 -4.23 -5.53 -10.57
CA LEU A 313 -5.01 -4.77 -9.58
C LEU A 313 -4.76 -3.26 -9.62
N ASN A 314 -3.84 -2.79 -10.46
CA ASN A 314 -3.38 -1.39 -10.49
C ASN A 314 -2.85 -0.93 -9.11
N ILE A 315 -2.09 -1.79 -8.46
CA ILE A 315 -1.42 -1.54 -7.18
C ILE A 315 0.06 -1.30 -7.44
N ASP A 316 0.52 -0.10 -7.13
CA ASP A 316 1.94 0.27 -7.25
C ASP A 316 2.81 -0.53 -6.28
N VAL A 317 3.98 -0.93 -6.73
CA VAL A 317 4.92 -1.71 -5.91
C VAL A 317 6.07 -0.82 -5.44
N VAL A 318 6.31 -0.78 -4.11
CA VAL A 318 7.60 -0.37 -3.56
C VAL A 318 8.44 -1.64 -3.40
N LEU A 319 9.41 -1.82 -4.28
CA LEU A 319 10.28 -2.99 -4.23
C LEU A 319 11.44 -2.74 -3.26
N GLN A 320 11.38 -3.38 -2.10
CA GLN A 320 12.45 -3.35 -1.11
C GLN A 320 13.52 -4.36 -1.49
N MET A 321 14.71 -3.86 -1.81
CA MET A 321 15.86 -4.65 -2.24
C MET A 321 16.94 -4.66 -1.14
N ASN A 322 17.05 -5.75 -0.38
CA ASN A 322 17.93 -5.82 0.78
C ASN A 322 19.32 -6.37 0.44
N SER A 323 20.34 -5.61 0.76
CA SER A 323 21.75 -6.01 0.75
C SER A 323 22.57 -5.11 1.67
N THR A 324 23.41 -5.69 2.48
CA THR A 324 24.38 -4.98 3.33
C THR A 324 25.83 -5.11 2.84
N ASP A 325 26.04 -5.86 1.77
CA ASP A 325 27.34 -6.19 1.20
C ASP A 325 27.84 -5.04 0.29
N PHE A 326 28.16 -3.92 0.90
CA PHE A 326 28.75 -2.77 0.22
C PHE A 326 30.11 -2.43 0.82
N ASP A 327 31.11 -2.32 -0.03
CA ASP A 327 32.41 -1.71 0.29
C ASP A 327 32.78 -0.66 -0.78
N ASN A 328 33.85 0.10 -0.56
CA ASN A 328 34.26 1.15 -1.46
C ASN A 328 35.11 0.69 -2.66
N THR A 329 35.35 -0.59 -2.83
CA THR A 329 36.09 -1.10 -3.98
C THR A 329 35.27 -1.04 -5.26
N TRP A 330 35.90 -0.72 -6.38
CA TRP A 330 35.23 -0.71 -7.69
C TRP A 330 34.66 -2.09 -8.06
N SER A 331 35.33 -3.15 -7.66
CA SER A 331 34.82 -4.51 -7.86
C SER A 331 33.50 -4.77 -7.14
N ASN A 332 33.36 -4.32 -5.89
CA ASN A 332 32.09 -4.44 -5.14
C ASN A 332 31.02 -3.52 -5.72
N LYS A 333 31.37 -2.26 -6.01
CA LYS A 333 30.45 -1.31 -6.66
C LYS A 333 29.88 -1.89 -7.95
N TRP A 334 30.73 -2.52 -8.78
CA TRP A 334 30.29 -3.16 -10.02
C TRP A 334 29.39 -4.38 -9.77
N LYS A 335 29.77 -5.24 -8.82
CA LYS A 335 28.92 -6.37 -8.38
C LYS A 335 27.53 -5.91 -7.95
N GLN A 336 27.48 -4.92 -7.06
CA GLN A 336 26.20 -4.43 -6.56
C GLN A 336 25.39 -3.70 -7.64
N TRP A 337 26.04 -2.87 -8.47
CA TRP A 337 25.36 -2.20 -9.57
C TRP A 337 24.67 -3.20 -10.49
N GLN A 338 25.34 -4.27 -10.91
CA GLN A 338 24.74 -5.33 -11.75
C GLN A 338 23.54 -6.00 -11.06
N ARG A 339 23.66 -6.32 -9.78
CA ARG A 339 22.61 -7.02 -9.03
C ARG A 339 21.35 -6.14 -8.91
N PHE A 340 21.50 -4.89 -8.49
CA PHE A 340 20.38 -3.96 -8.38
C PHE A 340 19.77 -3.61 -9.74
N TYR A 341 20.62 -3.42 -10.74
CA TYR A 341 20.17 -3.23 -12.12
C TYR A 341 19.34 -4.42 -12.60
N ALA A 342 19.79 -5.65 -12.41
CA ALA A 342 19.10 -6.84 -12.89
C ALA A 342 17.71 -7.01 -12.26
N LEU A 343 17.60 -6.83 -10.93
CA LEU A 343 16.32 -6.97 -10.25
C LEU A 343 15.35 -5.83 -10.62
N ALA A 344 15.86 -4.60 -10.70
CA ALA A 344 15.06 -3.44 -11.12
C ALA A 344 14.59 -3.57 -12.57
N PHE A 345 15.48 -3.99 -13.48
CA PHE A 345 15.14 -4.27 -14.87
C PHE A 345 14.04 -5.33 -14.99
N TYR A 346 14.19 -6.44 -14.28
CA TYR A 346 13.20 -7.51 -14.29
C TYR A 346 11.83 -7.04 -13.75
N ALA A 347 11.82 -6.37 -12.61
CA ALA A 347 10.59 -5.88 -11.97
C ALA A 347 9.87 -4.82 -12.83
N ALA A 348 10.63 -3.89 -13.41
CA ALA A 348 10.08 -2.87 -14.32
C ALA A 348 9.54 -3.48 -15.62
N LYS A 349 10.29 -4.45 -16.20
CA LYS A 349 9.87 -5.15 -17.40
C LYS A 349 8.56 -5.92 -17.18
N THR A 350 8.47 -6.66 -16.06
CA THR A 350 7.39 -7.60 -15.76
C THR A 350 6.16 -6.94 -15.15
N GLY A 351 6.35 -6.14 -14.12
CA GLY A 351 5.28 -5.57 -13.29
C GLY A 351 5.11 -4.06 -13.40
N ASP A 352 5.79 -3.38 -14.32
CA ASP A 352 5.84 -1.92 -14.44
C ASP A 352 6.27 -1.23 -13.12
N VAL A 353 7.10 -1.89 -12.33
CA VAL A 353 7.58 -1.36 -11.06
C VAL A 353 8.44 -0.12 -11.30
N THR A 354 8.12 0.94 -10.59
CA THR A 354 8.83 2.22 -10.68
C THR A 354 9.43 2.68 -9.35
N MET A 355 8.93 2.18 -8.21
CA MET A 355 9.43 2.54 -6.89
C MET A 355 10.34 1.44 -6.33
N PHE A 356 11.54 1.84 -5.91
CA PHE A 356 12.58 0.93 -5.42
C PHE A 356 13.18 1.48 -4.14
N ALA A 357 13.40 0.63 -3.16
CA ALA A 357 14.03 0.98 -1.90
C ALA A 357 15.24 0.08 -1.64
N MET A 358 16.34 0.68 -1.16
CA MET A 358 17.56 -0.03 -0.80
C MET A 358 17.59 -0.27 0.69
N GLN A 359 17.98 -1.44 1.11
CA GLN A 359 18.24 -1.89 2.48
C GLN A 359 17.25 -1.36 3.54
N ASN A 360 16.47 -2.26 4.08
CA ASN A 360 15.55 -1.95 5.18
C ASN A 360 16.31 -1.55 6.43
N GLU A 361 15.90 -0.45 7.05
CA GLU A 361 16.41 0.04 8.33
C GLU A 361 17.94 -0.05 8.47
N PRO A 362 18.69 0.59 7.56
CA PRO A 362 20.13 0.45 7.51
C PRO A 362 20.84 0.94 8.79
N ASN A 363 20.18 1.75 9.59
CA ASN A 363 20.64 2.27 10.87
C ASN A 363 20.33 1.32 12.06
N HIS A 364 19.61 0.22 11.84
CA HIS A 364 19.16 -0.65 12.93
C HIS A 364 19.96 -1.95 13.01
N ARG A 365 20.30 -2.37 14.24
CA ARG A 365 21.16 -3.53 14.52
C ARG A 365 20.62 -4.86 13.97
N HIS A 366 19.31 -5.02 13.86
CA HIS A 366 18.67 -6.25 13.41
C HIS A 366 18.57 -6.37 11.88
N SER A 367 18.74 -5.26 11.17
CA SER A 367 18.67 -5.24 9.71
C SER A 367 20.06 -5.23 9.03
N GLY A 368 21.12 -5.44 9.81
CA GLY A 368 22.50 -5.35 9.37
C GLY A 368 22.95 -3.89 9.31
N PRO A 369 23.40 -3.30 10.46
CA PRO A 369 23.71 -1.87 10.53
C PRO A 369 24.82 -1.47 9.57
N MET A 370 24.56 -0.41 8.81
CA MET A 370 25.53 0.26 7.96
C MET A 370 26.02 1.55 8.61
N LYS A 371 27.23 1.98 8.31
CA LYS A 371 27.66 3.34 8.59
C LYS A 371 26.99 4.30 7.62
N ILE A 372 26.70 5.54 8.05
CA ILE A 372 26.06 6.56 7.20
C ILE A 372 26.84 6.75 5.88
N THR A 373 28.16 6.88 5.96
CA THR A 373 29.03 7.06 4.78
C THR A 373 28.95 5.86 3.82
N GLN A 374 28.97 4.65 4.36
CA GLN A 374 28.81 3.42 3.57
C GLN A 374 27.44 3.39 2.88
N TYR A 375 26.37 3.82 3.59
CA TYR A 375 25.03 3.88 3.03
C TYR A 375 24.94 4.90 1.90
N VAL A 376 25.49 6.11 2.10
CA VAL A 376 25.49 7.17 1.08
C VAL A 376 26.22 6.72 -0.19
N ASP A 377 27.39 6.09 -0.04
CA ASP A 377 28.14 5.57 -1.20
C ASP A 377 27.37 4.46 -1.93
N ALA A 378 26.76 3.54 -1.18
CA ALA A 378 25.89 2.50 -1.73
C ALA A 378 24.67 3.10 -2.45
N MET A 379 24.02 4.10 -1.84
CA MET A 379 22.85 4.78 -2.41
C MET A 379 23.15 5.38 -3.79
N LYS A 380 24.32 5.99 -3.97
CA LYS A 380 24.73 6.57 -5.25
C LYS A 380 24.83 5.51 -6.35
N ILE A 381 25.42 4.36 -6.05
CA ILE A 381 25.54 3.23 -6.98
C ILE A 381 24.18 2.61 -7.29
N VAL A 382 23.34 2.40 -6.28
CA VAL A 382 22.02 1.79 -6.45
C VAL A 382 21.06 2.73 -7.18
N SER A 383 21.09 4.03 -6.89
CA SER A 383 20.31 5.02 -7.61
C SER A 383 20.61 5.02 -9.11
N ASP A 384 21.90 4.97 -9.48
CA ASP A 384 22.32 4.89 -10.89
C ASP A 384 21.90 3.57 -11.54
N ALA A 385 22.05 2.45 -10.84
CA ALA A 385 21.65 1.15 -11.35
C ALA A 385 20.15 1.06 -11.66
N ILE A 386 19.30 1.54 -10.73
CA ILE A 386 17.85 1.59 -10.91
C ILE A 386 17.47 2.52 -12.05
N TYR A 387 18.05 3.72 -12.07
CA TYR A 387 17.78 4.69 -13.13
C TYR A 387 18.11 4.12 -14.51
N CYS A 388 19.31 3.52 -14.66
CA CYS A 388 19.74 2.89 -15.91
C CYS A 388 18.81 1.72 -16.30
N ALA A 389 18.39 0.90 -15.34
CA ALA A 389 17.48 -0.22 -15.60
C ALA A 389 16.14 0.26 -16.17
N ILE A 390 15.54 1.30 -15.59
CA ILE A 390 14.29 1.88 -16.08
C ILE A 390 14.46 2.47 -17.47
N GLN A 391 15.55 3.22 -17.75
CA GLN A 391 15.84 3.78 -19.06
C GLN A 391 15.96 2.67 -20.12
N ASP A 392 16.65 1.60 -19.79
CA ASP A 392 16.87 0.49 -20.73
C ASP A 392 15.57 -0.32 -20.97
N VAL A 393 14.72 -0.48 -19.95
CA VAL A 393 13.38 -1.07 -20.10
C VAL A 393 12.50 -0.17 -21.00
N ASN A 394 12.51 1.14 -20.78
CA ASN A 394 11.75 2.07 -21.61
C ASN A 394 12.19 2.00 -23.06
N LYS A 395 13.50 2.01 -23.30
CA LYS A 395 14.09 1.93 -24.65
C LYS A 395 13.76 0.62 -25.35
N LEU A 396 13.85 -0.51 -24.65
CA LEU A 396 13.69 -1.83 -25.25
C LEU A 396 12.21 -2.22 -25.48
N TYR A 397 11.32 -1.76 -24.59
CA TYR A 397 9.91 -2.20 -24.59
C TYR A 397 8.92 -1.08 -24.90
N GLY A 398 9.39 0.11 -25.26
CA GLY A 398 8.53 1.26 -25.56
C GLY A 398 7.69 1.70 -24.37
N LYS A 399 8.20 1.50 -23.14
CA LYS A 399 7.53 1.95 -21.92
C LYS A 399 7.92 3.40 -21.59
N HIS A 400 7.12 4.02 -20.70
CA HIS A 400 7.34 5.39 -20.22
C HIS A 400 7.41 5.42 -18.69
N LEU A 401 8.11 4.45 -18.11
CA LEU A 401 8.27 4.33 -16.66
C LEU A 401 9.23 5.39 -16.16
N LYS A 402 8.91 5.97 -15.01
CA LYS A 402 9.80 6.89 -14.30
C LYS A 402 10.38 6.21 -13.09
N SER A 403 11.72 6.19 -13.00
CA SER A 403 12.42 5.72 -11.82
C SER A 403 12.06 6.59 -10.61
N ARG A 404 11.71 5.96 -9.50
CA ARG A 404 11.47 6.61 -8.20
C ARG A 404 12.22 5.84 -7.12
N PHE A 405 13.29 6.43 -6.62
CA PHE A 405 14.08 5.83 -5.56
C PHE A 405 13.61 6.31 -4.19
N VAL A 406 13.25 5.35 -3.33
CA VAL A 406 12.70 5.56 -1.99
C VAL A 406 13.78 5.28 -0.95
N SER A 407 14.22 6.28 -0.20
CA SER A 407 15.38 6.20 0.69
C SER A 407 15.26 7.26 1.82
N PRO A 408 15.91 7.16 2.97
CA PRO A 408 16.84 6.09 3.40
C PRO A 408 16.18 4.91 4.13
N VAL A 409 14.87 4.86 4.28
CA VAL A 409 14.11 3.77 4.95
C VAL A 409 14.64 3.47 6.37
N THR A 410 14.93 4.51 7.14
CA THR A 410 15.53 4.37 8.49
C THR A 410 14.51 3.85 9.50
N ALA A 411 14.99 3.06 10.48
CA ALA A 411 14.25 2.75 11.68
C ALA A 411 14.12 4.00 12.56
N GLY A 412 12.91 4.49 12.74
CA GLY A 412 12.60 5.62 13.59
C GLY A 412 13.33 6.92 13.22
N SER A 413 13.32 7.88 14.15
CA SER A 413 13.91 9.20 13.96
C SER A 413 15.43 9.16 14.06
N ASN A 414 16.12 9.63 13.03
CA ASN A 414 17.58 9.79 13.05
C ASN A 414 18.00 11.00 12.20
N ALA A 415 17.98 12.19 12.81
CA ALA A 415 18.25 13.45 12.15
C ALA A 415 19.62 13.49 11.45
N ASN A 416 20.66 12.90 12.05
CA ASN A 416 21.99 12.86 11.45
C ASN A 416 22.01 12.03 10.17
N TRP A 417 21.36 10.87 10.17
CA TRP A 417 21.22 10.05 8.97
C TRP A 417 20.49 10.80 7.86
N TRP A 418 19.39 11.44 8.20
CA TRP A 418 18.57 12.17 7.25
C TRP A 418 19.32 13.34 6.63
N ALA A 419 19.99 14.13 7.46
CA ALA A 419 20.80 15.28 6.99
C ALA A 419 21.92 14.83 6.03
N GLU A 420 22.70 13.82 6.38
CA GLU A 420 23.82 13.36 5.55
C GLU A 420 23.34 12.75 4.22
N VAL A 421 22.27 11.98 4.23
CA VAL A 421 21.67 11.46 3.01
C VAL A 421 21.22 12.61 2.11
N VAL A 422 20.48 13.58 2.66
CA VAL A 422 19.92 14.69 1.88
C VAL A 422 21.01 15.61 1.30
N LYS A 423 22.07 15.92 2.07
CA LYS A 423 23.23 16.70 1.56
C LYS A 423 23.90 16.06 0.35
N SER A 424 23.83 14.74 0.26
CA SER A 424 24.53 14.00 -0.81
C SER A 424 23.78 13.88 -2.13
N LEU A 425 22.52 14.33 -2.19
CA LEU A 425 21.59 14.00 -3.27
C LEU A 425 22.00 14.52 -4.66
N ARG A 426 22.83 15.54 -4.72
CA ARG A 426 23.23 16.18 -5.99
C ARG A 426 24.67 15.85 -6.39
N ILE A 427 25.27 14.82 -5.81
CA ILE A 427 26.61 14.32 -6.16
C ILE A 427 26.52 12.84 -6.46
N ASP A 428 26.80 12.46 -7.70
CA ASP A 428 26.73 11.06 -8.15
C ASP A 428 27.92 10.19 -7.62
N TYR A 429 27.92 8.90 -7.99
CA TYR A 429 28.97 7.98 -7.56
C TYR A 429 30.36 8.27 -8.16
N ARG A 430 30.43 9.13 -9.16
CA ARG A 430 31.70 9.63 -9.76
C ARG A 430 32.26 10.83 -9.00
N GLY A 431 31.51 11.34 -8.03
CA GLY A 431 31.84 12.60 -7.34
C GLY A 431 31.50 13.86 -8.14
N LEU A 432 30.73 13.72 -9.21
CA LEU A 432 30.34 14.85 -10.07
C LEU A 432 28.96 15.38 -9.70
N PRO A 433 28.66 16.68 -9.98
CA PRO A 433 27.31 17.20 -9.82
C PRO A 433 26.30 16.38 -10.63
N SER A 434 25.17 16.07 -10.02
CA SER A 434 24.04 15.37 -10.63
C SER A 434 22.95 16.35 -11.00
N ASP A 435 22.41 16.20 -12.21
CA ASP A 435 21.28 17.03 -12.69
C ASP A 435 19.95 16.62 -12.06
N ARG A 436 19.90 15.45 -11.44
CA ARG A 436 18.75 14.94 -10.69
C ARG A 436 19.11 14.68 -9.24
N ASP A 437 18.12 14.65 -8.38
CA ASP A 437 18.31 14.08 -7.05
C ASP A 437 18.49 12.56 -7.14
N LEU A 438 19.35 12.03 -6.31
CA LEU A 438 19.63 10.60 -6.28
C LEU A 438 18.54 9.78 -5.58
N LEU A 439 17.65 10.43 -4.84
CA LEU A 439 16.40 9.84 -4.33
C LEU A 439 15.22 10.76 -4.68
N ASP A 440 14.07 10.17 -4.87
CA ASP A 440 12.85 10.88 -5.28
C ASP A 440 11.84 11.00 -4.13
N ILE A 441 11.83 10.03 -3.22
CA ILE A 441 10.88 9.95 -2.13
C ILE A 441 11.65 9.66 -0.84
N PHE A 442 11.52 10.55 0.12
CA PHE A 442 12.15 10.39 1.43
C PHE A 442 11.32 9.45 2.32
N SER A 443 11.95 8.43 2.87
CA SER A 443 11.29 7.41 3.67
C SER A 443 11.94 7.19 5.02
N THR A 444 11.09 6.96 6.02
CA THR A 444 11.48 6.43 7.34
C THR A 444 10.37 5.52 7.87
N HIS A 445 10.59 4.84 9.00
CA HIS A 445 9.60 4.05 9.71
C HIS A 445 9.15 4.73 10.99
N SER A 446 7.91 4.48 11.39
CA SER A 446 7.38 5.02 12.63
C SER A 446 6.25 4.17 13.18
N TYR A 447 6.32 3.87 14.47
CA TYR A 447 5.38 3.02 15.19
C TYR A 447 4.93 3.66 16.51
N ASN A 448 3.71 3.34 16.94
CA ASN A 448 3.15 3.65 18.26
C ASN A 448 3.21 5.14 18.65
N LEU A 449 3.22 6.03 17.66
CA LEU A 449 3.16 7.45 17.95
C LEU A 449 1.72 7.85 18.25
N PRO A 450 1.50 8.66 19.29
CA PRO A 450 0.23 9.39 19.39
C PRO A 450 0.00 10.22 18.14
N ALA A 451 -1.27 10.41 17.77
CA ALA A 451 -1.63 11.19 16.60
C ALA A 451 -0.94 12.57 16.57
N ALA A 452 -0.89 13.25 17.72
CA ALA A 452 -0.16 14.53 17.87
C ALA A 452 1.35 14.42 17.61
N GLY A 453 1.98 13.32 17.98
CA GLY A 453 3.41 13.08 17.73
C GLY A 453 3.74 12.90 16.25
N TYR A 454 2.81 12.40 15.47
CA TYR A 454 2.95 12.28 14.02
C TYR A 454 3.05 13.64 13.33
N VAL A 455 2.20 14.58 13.74
CA VAL A 455 2.18 15.96 13.23
C VAL A 455 3.57 16.59 13.35
N SER A 456 4.13 16.57 14.55
CA SER A 456 5.47 17.10 14.80
C SER A 456 6.54 16.43 13.96
N LYS A 457 6.45 15.11 13.80
CA LYS A 457 7.49 14.33 13.14
C LYS A 457 7.60 14.59 11.63
N VAL A 458 6.49 14.69 10.93
CA VAL A 458 6.50 15.02 9.48
C VAL A 458 7.08 16.42 9.27
N SER A 459 6.68 17.37 10.07
CA SER A 459 7.22 18.74 10.03
C SER A 459 8.72 18.80 10.29
N ASP A 460 9.20 18.04 11.29
CA ASP A 460 10.62 17.96 11.63
C ASP A 460 11.44 17.34 10.49
N ILE A 461 10.95 16.26 9.89
CA ILE A 461 11.59 15.63 8.73
C ILE A 461 11.67 16.63 7.56
N ARG A 462 10.57 17.30 7.26
CA ARG A 462 10.53 18.30 6.17
C ARG A 462 11.54 19.42 6.41
N LYS A 463 11.60 19.94 7.62
CA LYS A 463 12.60 20.95 7.96
C LYS A 463 14.02 20.45 7.74
N ILE A 464 14.35 19.25 8.19
CA ILE A 464 15.69 18.66 8.00
C ILE A 464 15.99 18.51 6.50
N ILE A 465 15.02 18.08 5.70
CA ILE A 465 15.19 17.96 4.25
C ILE A 465 15.49 19.32 3.64
N VAL A 466 14.66 20.31 3.89
CA VAL A 466 14.83 21.66 3.30
C VAL A 466 16.14 22.29 3.74
N ASP A 467 16.48 22.22 5.04
CA ASP A 467 17.70 22.81 5.58
C ASP A 467 18.99 22.16 5.04
N ASN A 468 18.94 20.92 4.57
CA ASN A 468 20.12 20.16 4.12
C ASN A 468 20.12 19.86 2.62
N HIS A 469 19.01 20.04 1.92
CA HIS A 469 18.96 19.80 0.49
C HIS A 469 19.78 20.85 -0.26
N PRO A 470 20.66 20.46 -1.21
CA PRO A 470 21.50 21.42 -1.95
C PRO A 470 20.74 22.52 -2.68
N LEU A 471 19.45 22.33 -2.98
CA LEU A 471 18.58 23.30 -3.62
C LEU A 471 17.52 23.87 -2.67
N ASN A 472 17.66 23.69 -1.36
CA ASN A 472 16.71 24.14 -0.33
C ASN A 472 15.24 23.78 -0.63
N ARG A 473 14.99 22.58 -1.11
CA ARG A 473 13.64 22.11 -1.45
C ARG A 473 13.19 20.90 -0.62
N SER A 474 11.89 20.74 -0.49
CA SER A 474 11.30 19.56 0.12
C SER A 474 11.30 18.37 -0.84
N LEU A 475 11.14 17.18 -0.28
CA LEU A 475 10.88 15.94 -1.00
C LEU A 475 9.57 15.34 -0.47
N PRO A 476 8.86 14.51 -1.26
CA PRO A 476 7.76 13.71 -0.74
C PRO A 476 8.22 12.85 0.45
N ILE A 477 7.46 12.86 1.54
CA ILE A 477 7.80 12.14 2.78
C ILE A 477 6.82 11.00 2.97
N VAL A 478 7.35 9.79 3.13
CA VAL A 478 6.55 8.59 3.34
C VAL A 478 7.00 7.79 4.56
N TYR A 479 6.05 7.05 5.11
CA TYR A 479 6.35 5.98 6.06
C TYR A 479 6.14 4.64 5.36
N THR A 480 7.24 4.06 4.84
CA THR A 480 7.17 2.76 4.17
C THR A 480 6.95 1.60 5.14
N GLU A 481 6.95 1.88 6.42
CA GLU A 481 6.56 0.96 7.47
C GLU A 481 6.03 1.75 8.65
N THR A 482 4.76 1.54 9.00
CA THR A 482 4.09 2.21 10.10
C THR A 482 3.00 1.33 10.69
N GLY A 483 2.64 1.55 11.93
CA GLY A 483 1.56 0.81 12.58
C GLY A 483 1.50 1.07 14.08
N ARG A 484 0.39 0.65 14.66
CA ARG A 484 0.28 0.46 16.09
C ARG A 484 0.93 -0.87 16.44
N TRP A 485 2.18 -0.80 16.79
CA TRP A 485 2.99 -1.95 17.17
C TRP A 485 2.59 -2.51 18.53
N MET A 486 1.38 -2.38 18.94
CA MET A 486 0.96 -2.84 20.25
C MET A 486 1.49 -4.25 20.50
N ASN A 487 2.71 -4.28 21.05
CA ASN A 487 3.27 -5.50 21.52
C ASN A 487 3.11 -6.66 20.53
N ALA A 488 3.52 -6.46 19.28
CA ALA A 488 3.56 -7.56 18.30
C ALA A 488 4.41 -8.73 18.80
N TYR A 489 5.17 -8.52 19.85
CA TYR A 489 5.83 -9.56 20.64
C TYR A 489 4.96 -10.13 21.77
N LEU A 490 3.91 -9.43 22.20
CA LEU A 490 2.88 -9.98 23.09
C LEU A 490 1.71 -10.49 22.27
N ILE A 491 2.00 -11.44 21.46
CA ILE A 491 1.21 -12.03 20.40
C ILE A 491 -0.07 -12.73 20.88
N ASP A 492 -0.31 -12.79 22.16
CA ASP A 492 -1.55 -13.33 22.72
C ASP A 492 -2.79 -12.46 22.46
N LYS A 493 -2.65 -11.35 21.69
CA LYS A 493 -3.71 -10.36 21.59
C LYS A 493 -3.89 -9.79 20.19
N TYR A 494 -4.26 -10.62 19.23
CA TYR A 494 -4.95 -10.15 18.02
C TYR A 494 -6.25 -9.40 18.35
N GLU A 495 -6.85 -9.65 19.47
CA GLU A 495 -7.94 -8.89 20.08
C GLU A 495 -7.63 -7.41 20.25
N THR A 496 -6.36 -7.03 20.43
CA THR A 496 -5.98 -5.62 20.58
C THR A 496 -6.06 -4.82 19.29
N MET A 497 -5.93 -5.45 18.13
CA MET A 497 -6.06 -4.78 16.82
C MET A 497 -7.52 -4.39 16.51
N ASP A 498 -8.47 -4.93 17.23
CA ASP A 498 -9.88 -4.61 17.15
C ASP A 498 -10.36 -3.70 18.28
N SER A 499 -9.49 -3.30 19.21
CA SER A 499 -9.91 -2.44 20.32
C SER A 499 -10.24 -1.02 19.83
N PRO A 500 -11.32 -0.40 20.33
CA PRO A 500 -11.75 0.93 19.89
C PRO A 500 -10.68 2.02 20.08
N SER A 501 -9.95 1.99 21.18
CA SER A 501 -8.85 2.93 21.43
C SER A 501 -7.73 2.79 20.40
N LEU A 502 -7.43 1.55 19.97
CA LEU A 502 -6.36 1.30 19.01
C LEU A 502 -6.73 1.75 17.61
N PHE A 503 -7.88 1.33 17.09
CA PHE A 503 -8.24 1.67 15.72
C PHE A 503 -8.59 3.15 15.53
N THR A 504 -9.10 3.84 16.56
CA THR A 504 -9.34 5.29 16.50
C THR A 504 -8.03 6.09 16.54
N GLU A 505 -7.06 5.68 17.36
CA GLU A 505 -5.71 6.29 17.32
C GLU A 505 -5.03 6.04 15.97
N TRP A 506 -5.17 4.85 15.42
CA TRP A 506 -4.68 4.51 14.09
C TRP A 506 -5.29 5.40 13.00
N ALA A 507 -6.60 5.64 13.08
CA ALA A 507 -7.30 6.57 12.21
C ALA A 507 -6.79 8.02 12.36
N GLY A 508 -6.50 8.43 13.58
CA GLY A 508 -5.90 9.74 13.87
C GLY A 508 -4.52 9.93 13.25
N GLU A 509 -3.72 8.88 13.17
CA GLU A 509 -2.41 8.93 12.50
C GLU A 509 -2.56 9.23 10.99
N TYR A 510 -3.52 8.61 10.31
CA TYR A 510 -3.84 8.92 8.91
C TYR A 510 -4.30 10.36 8.73
N THR A 511 -5.17 10.84 9.62
CA THR A 511 -5.63 12.23 9.62
C THR A 511 -4.45 13.20 9.71
N ASN A 512 -3.63 13.04 10.73
CA ASN A 512 -2.52 13.95 10.97
C ASN A 512 -1.45 13.91 9.90
N ASN A 513 -1.15 12.71 9.37
CA ASN A 513 -0.20 12.59 8.27
C ASN A 513 -0.70 13.34 7.02
N THR A 514 -1.99 13.25 6.73
CA THR A 514 -2.61 13.99 5.62
C THR A 514 -2.55 15.50 5.84
N LEU A 515 -2.92 15.98 7.02
CA LEU A 515 -2.89 17.41 7.37
C LEU A 515 -1.49 18.00 7.32
N ASN A 516 -0.46 17.20 7.56
CA ASN A 516 0.94 17.60 7.52
C ASN A 516 1.63 17.23 6.21
N GLN A 517 0.85 16.93 5.18
CA GLN A 517 1.34 16.63 3.83
C GLN A 517 2.31 15.44 3.79
N GLY A 518 2.01 14.40 4.57
CA GLY A 518 2.63 13.10 4.36
C GLY A 518 2.20 12.55 3.00
N TYR A 519 3.16 12.01 2.26
CA TYR A 519 2.89 11.55 0.89
C TYR A 519 2.34 10.13 0.84
N GLY A 520 2.63 9.30 1.85
CA GLY A 520 2.08 7.95 1.90
C GLY A 520 2.41 7.21 3.19
N MET A 521 1.57 6.23 3.49
CA MET A 521 1.71 5.34 4.63
C MET A 521 1.50 3.89 4.20
N TRP A 522 2.48 3.04 4.52
CA TRP A 522 2.39 1.59 4.35
C TRP A 522 2.19 0.94 5.71
N ALA A 523 0.98 0.48 5.98
CA ALA A 523 0.65 -0.24 7.20
C ALA A 523 1.51 -1.50 7.33
N PHE A 524 2.14 -1.68 8.49
CA PHE A 524 3.04 -2.79 8.73
C PHE A 524 2.29 -4.11 8.68
N LYS A 525 2.77 -4.98 7.82
CA LYS A 525 2.26 -6.32 7.56
C LYS A 525 0.74 -6.37 7.37
N PHE A 526 0.32 -6.55 6.16
CA PHE A 526 -1.08 -6.81 5.82
C PHE A 526 -1.73 -7.83 6.77
N ALA A 527 -0.98 -8.89 7.13
CA ALA A 527 -1.40 -9.91 8.08
C ALA A 527 -1.72 -9.39 9.49
N ASN A 528 -1.18 -8.25 9.91
CA ASN A 528 -1.50 -7.66 11.22
C ASN A 528 -2.78 -6.83 11.19
N THR A 529 -3.27 -6.50 10.01
CA THR A 529 -4.54 -5.80 9.79
C THR A 529 -5.63 -6.73 9.29
N THR A 530 -5.33 -8.00 9.11
CA THR A 530 -6.26 -9.04 8.66
C THR A 530 -6.54 -10.04 9.75
N SER A 531 -7.76 -10.55 9.79
CA SER A 531 -8.11 -11.69 10.64
C SER A 531 -7.40 -12.94 10.14
N ASN A 532 -6.86 -13.69 11.07
CA ASN A 532 -6.30 -15.00 10.78
C ASN A 532 -7.14 -16.04 11.49
N THR A 533 -7.70 -16.96 10.75
CA THR A 533 -8.28 -18.12 11.37
C THR A 533 -7.17 -19.09 11.74
N TYR A 534 -7.19 -19.43 13.02
CA TYR A 534 -6.46 -20.58 13.52
C TYR A 534 -7.48 -21.66 13.84
N PRO A 535 -7.12 -22.92 13.67
CA PRO A 535 -7.90 -23.98 14.24
C PRO A 535 -8.09 -23.74 15.74
N ARG A 536 -9.29 -24.02 16.22
CA ARG A 536 -9.71 -23.80 17.60
C ARG A 536 -8.68 -24.33 18.60
N GLY A 537 -8.33 -23.54 19.59
CA GLY A 537 -7.40 -23.91 20.64
C GLY A 537 -5.92 -23.60 20.37
N ILE A 538 -5.59 -23.03 19.21
CA ILE A 538 -4.24 -22.57 18.93
C ILE A 538 -4.13 -21.14 19.42
N LYS A 539 -3.37 -20.93 20.48
CA LYS A 539 -2.95 -19.60 20.88
C LYS A 539 -2.11 -19.01 19.73
N SER A 540 -2.37 -17.76 19.39
CA SER A 540 -1.66 -17.00 18.36
C SER A 540 -0.19 -16.80 18.70
N GLY A 541 0.53 -17.88 18.81
CA GLY A 541 1.96 -17.88 18.98
C GLY A 541 2.69 -17.62 17.67
N HIS A 542 3.91 -17.95 17.57
CA HIS A 542 4.79 -17.64 16.47
C HIS A 542 4.32 -18.21 15.13
N HIS A 543 3.99 -17.31 14.19
CA HIS A 543 3.69 -17.67 12.82
C HIS A 543 4.97 -17.94 12.08
N PHE A 544 5.11 -19.11 11.60
CA PHE A 544 6.12 -19.47 10.65
C PHE A 544 5.47 -19.58 9.25
N ILE A 545 5.99 -18.87 8.28
CA ILE A 545 5.56 -19.02 6.90
C ILE A 545 6.61 -19.84 6.18
N TRP A 546 6.26 -21.06 5.84
CA TRP A 546 7.13 -21.99 5.14
C TRP A 546 6.50 -22.42 3.83
N GLN A 547 7.30 -22.41 2.79
CA GLN A 547 6.86 -22.78 1.45
C GLN A 547 5.50 -22.19 1.05
N GLY A 548 5.25 -20.97 1.48
CA GLY A 548 4.01 -20.38 1.19
C GLY A 548 2.86 -20.82 2.14
N LYS A 549 3.05 -21.59 3.17
CA LYS A 549 2.02 -22.03 4.12
C LYS A 549 2.24 -21.38 5.47
N ARG A 550 1.17 -20.94 6.12
CA ARG A 550 1.23 -20.58 7.53
C ARG A 550 1.32 -21.82 8.39
N ILE A 551 2.35 -21.86 9.20
CA ILE A 551 2.58 -22.94 10.13
C ILE A 551 2.57 -22.36 11.53
N VAL A 552 1.71 -22.91 12.37
CA VAL A 552 1.65 -22.61 13.79
C VAL A 552 2.25 -23.82 14.50
N GLU A 553 3.56 -23.76 14.71
CA GLU A 553 4.28 -24.92 15.28
C GLU A 553 3.74 -25.37 16.64
N ASP A 554 3.20 -24.44 17.44
CA ASP A 554 2.64 -24.76 18.76
C ASP A 554 1.34 -25.56 18.68
N ALA A 555 0.73 -25.65 17.48
CA ALA A 555 -0.43 -26.51 17.23
C ALA A 555 -0.04 -27.95 16.95
N TYR A 556 1.19 -28.21 16.61
CA TYR A 556 1.66 -29.56 16.33
C TYR A 556 2.09 -30.26 17.59
N ASN A 557 1.86 -31.55 17.64
CA ASN A 557 2.34 -32.39 18.74
C ASN A 557 3.86 -32.60 18.62
N ASN A 558 4.63 -31.86 19.40
CA ASN A 558 6.10 -32.00 19.44
C ASN A 558 6.51 -33.22 20.26
N VAL A 559 6.80 -34.31 19.59
CA VAL A 559 7.17 -35.59 20.24
C VAL A 559 8.63 -35.59 20.72
N ALA A 560 9.44 -34.59 20.34
CA ALA A 560 10.81 -34.43 20.82
C ALA A 560 10.90 -33.71 22.17
N LEU A 561 9.83 -33.04 22.62
CA LEU A 561 9.84 -32.23 23.85
C LEU A 561 10.28 -33.07 25.06
N GLY A 562 11.34 -32.61 25.74
CA GLY A 562 11.89 -33.25 26.94
C GLY A 562 12.55 -34.61 26.70
N LYS A 563 12.82 -34.99 25.44
CA LYS A 563 13.46 -36.26 25.09
C LYS A 563 14.95 -36.23 25.34
N LYS A 564 15.53 -37.41 25.53
CA LYS A 564 16.98 -37.59 25.72
C LYS A 564 17.73 -37.27 24.46
N VAL A 565 18.73 -36.40 24.57
CA VAL A 565 19.65 -36.07 23.48
C VAL A 565 21.06 -36.55 23.84
N ILE A 566 21.79 -37.08 22.86
CA ILE A 566 23.16 -37.55 22.99
C ILE A 566 24.02 -36.76 21.99
N ASP A 567 25.04 -36.07 22.49
CA ASP A 567 26.04 -35.46 21.63
C ASP A 567 27.12 -36.51 21.32
N LEU A 568 27.19 -36.90 20.07
CA LEU A 568 28.17 -37.86 19.55
C LEU A 568 29.46 -37.18 19.08
N THR A 569 29.54 -35.86 19.15
CA THR A 569 30.72 -35.07 18.71
C THR A 569 31.61 -34.66 19.86
N SER A 570 31.03 -34.49 21.08
CA SER A 570 31.79 -34.00 22.23
C SER A 570 31.51 -34.73 23.51
N SER A 571 32.44 -34.59 24.46
CA SER A 571 32.35 -35.18 25.81
C SER A 571 31.62 -34.33 26.82
N HIS A 572 30.87 -33.29 26.42
CA HIS A 572 30.16 -32.38 27.32
C HIS A 572 28.66 -32.61 27.33
N PRO A 573 28.13 -33.66 27.99
CA PRO A 573 26.71 -34.04 27.90
C PRO A 573 25.72 -33.10 28.62
N ALA A 574 26.21 -32.19 29.47
CA ALA A 574 25.36 -31.40 30.34
C ALA A 574 24.53 -30.30 29.60
N GLN A 575 24.99 -29.78 28.51
CA GLN A 575 24.32 -28.72 27.76
C GLN A 575 23.36 -29.24 26.66
N VAL A 576 23.46 -30.48 26.28
CA VAL A 576 22.74 -31.03 25.12
C VAL A 576 21.21 -31.19 25.37
N LYS A 577 20.78 -31.21 26.62
CA LYS A 577 19.36 -31.28 27.02
C LYS A 577 18.52 -30.10 26.51
N VAL A 578 19.17 -28.96 26.31
CA VAL A 578 18.51 -27.71 25.84
C VAL A 578 17.88 -27.83 24.45
N ILE A 579 18.33 -28.77 23.64
CA ILE A 579 17.90 -28.94 22.24
C ILE A 579 16.44 -29.40 22.10
N THR A 580 15.88 -29.96 23.16
CA THR A 580 14.50 -30.47 23.20
C THR A 580 13.72 -29.97 24.43
N ASP A 581 14.16 -28.89 25.05
CA ASP A 581 13.51 -28.33 26.27
C ASP A 581 12.30 -27.43 25.99
N GLY A 582 12.02 -27.15 24.72
CA GLY A 582 10.95 -26.27 24.27
C GLY A 582 11.32 -24.80 24.25
N ASN A 583 12.53 -24.43 24.64
CA ASN A 583 13.00 -23.05 24.70
C ASN A 583 13.90 -22.72 23.50
N LYS A 584 13.42 -21.90 22.59
CA LYS A 584 14.10 -21.52 21.35
C LYS A 584 14.85 -20.21 21.43
N THR A 585 15.08 -19.65 22.64
CA THR A 585 15.80 -18.41 22.85
C THR A 585 17.30 -18.64 23.07
N ASP A 586 18.10 -17.57 23.01
CA ASP A 586 19.56 -17.64 23.20
C ASP A 586 20.01 -18.05 24.62
N VAL A 587 19.09 -18.01 25.58
CA VAL A 587 19.38 -18.47 26.96
C VAL A 587 19.39 -19.99 27.09
N SER A 588 18.86 -20.70 26.10
CA SER A 588 18.83 -22.16 26.02
C SER A 588 19.42 -22.64 24.71
N MET A 589 20.74 -22.76 24.65
CA MET A 589 21.47 -23.02 23.40
C MET A 589 22.62 -23.98 23.65
N TRP A 590 22.69 -25.02 22.85
CA TRP A 590 23.85 -25.87 22.75
C TRP A 590 24.88 -25.31 21.77
N THR A 591 26.14 -25.33 22.16
CA THR A 591 27.28 -24.96 21.33
C THR A 591 28.23 -26.11 21.19
N SER A 592 28.53 -26.52 19.96
CA SER A 592 29.49 -27.63 19.72
C SER A 592 30.93 -27.24 20.07
N VAL A 593 31.76 -28.25 20.26
CA VAL A 593 33.22 -28.05 20.26
C VAL A 593 33.65 -27.41 18.93
N ASN A 594 34.74 -26.64 19.00
CA ASN A 594 35.36 -26.04 17.84
C ASN A 594 36.19 -27.12 17.08
N THR A 595 35.63 -27.72 16.07
CA THR A 595 36.23 -28.73 15.23
C THR A 595 35.76 -28.63 13.80
N ASP A 596 36.58 -29.06 12.85
CA ASP A 596 36.22 -29.17 11.45
C ASP A 596 35.54 -30.52 11.12
N GLU A 597 35.41 -31.40 12.12
CA GLU A 597 34.70 -32.67 11.96
C GLU A 597 33.16 -32.47 11.99
N LYS A 598 32.48 -33.48 11.46
CA LYS A 598 31.04 -33.56 11.43
C LYS A 598 30.45 -33.57 12.85
N LYS A 599 29.49 -32.69 13.13
CA LYS A 599 28.73 -32.65 14.40
C LYS A 599 27.50 -33.54 14.29
N CYS A 600 27.26 -34.32 15.35
CA CYS A 600 26.14 -35.27 15.37
C CYS A 600 25.46 -35.28 16.72
N LEU A 601 24.17 -34.95 16.70
CA LEU A 601 23.24 -35.02 17.86
C LEU A 601 22.22 -36.12 17.62
N GLU A 602 22.01 -37.01 18.57
CA GLU A 602 21.03 -38.07 18.50
C GLU A 602 19.91 -37.83 19.52
N ILE A 603 18.66 -37.80 19.07
CA ILE A 603 17.46 -37.68 19.88
C ILE A 603 16.81 -39.07 20.01
N ASP A 604 16.68 -39.55 21.23
CA ASP A 604 15.98 -40.80 21.57
C ASP A 604 14.54 -40.48 21.98
N LEU A 605 13.58 -40.81 21.13
CA LEU A 605 12.16 -40.54 21.36
C LEU A 605 11.51 -41.48 22.37
N GLY A 606 12.21 -42.56 22.80
CA GLY A 606 11.75 -43.54 23.76
C GLY A 606 10.77 -44.57 23.19
N LYS A 607 10.06 -44.26 22.11
CA LYS A 607 9.20 -45.15 21.34
C LYS A 607 9.14 -44.70 19.89
N SER A 608 8.65 -45.57 19.02
CA SER A 608 8.50 -45.22 17.60
C SER A 608 7.33 -44.27 17.39
N TYR A 609 7.55 -43.21 16.64
CA TYR A 609 6.55 -42.23 16.20
C TYR A 609 6.52 -42.13 14.67
N SER A 610 5.36 -41.85 14.12
CA SER A 610 5.22 -41.49 12.72
C SER A 610 5.38 -39.97 12.61
N LEU A 611 6.50 -39.50 12.10
CA LEU A 611 6.84 -38.07 12.02
C LEU A 611 6.44 -37.50 10.68
N GLY A 612 5.79 -36.33 10.68
CA GLY A 612 5.31 -35.63 9.49
C GLY A 612 6.02 -34.30 9.23
N ALA A 613 6.72 -33.76 10.22
CA ALA A 613 7.42 -32.47 10.09
C ALA A 613 8.51 -32.30 11.15
N ALA A 614 9.41 -31.34 10.92
CA ALA A 614 10.42 -30.90 11.89
C ALA A 614 10.63 -29.38 11.81
N VAL A 615 11.03 -28.77 12.94
CA VAL A 615 11.57 -27.41 13.00
C VAL A 615 12.93 -27.43 13.68
N ILE A 616 13.90 -26.73 13.12
CA ILE A 616 15.25 -26.66 13.64
C ILE A 616 15.65 -25.20 13.84
N TYR A 617 16.07 -24.86 15.04
CA TYR A 617 16.57 -23.53 15.41
C TYR A 617 18.07 -23.57 15.58
N THR A 618 18.81 -22.83 14.75
CA THR A 618 20.29 -22.76 14.76
C THR A 618 20.78 -21.33 14.96
N GLY A 619 22.04 -21.18 15.35
CA GLY A 619 22.63 -19.86 15.58
C GLY A 619 21.98 -19.09 16.72
N SER A 620 22.33 -17.82 16.86
CA SER A 620 21.72 -16.90 17.82
C SER A 620 20.37 -16.40 17.31
N GLU A 621 19.52 -15.97 18.25
CA GLU A 621 18.24 -15.34 17.95
C GLU A 621 18.48 -13.94 17.35
N TYR A 622 18.64 -13.92 16.08
CA TYR A 622 18.58 -12.69 15.32
C TYR A 622 17.18 -12.56 14.79
N GLY A 623 16.35 -11.62 15.30
CA GLY A 623 15.04 -11.35 14.73
C GLY A 623 14.74 -12.23 13.52
N VAL A 624 13.86 -12.27 12.84
CA VAL A 624 13.35 -13.31 11.93
C VAL A 624 14.36 -13.93 10.94
N TYR A 625 15.67 -13.55 10.87
CA TYR A 625 16.41 -13.84 9.64
C TYR A 625 17.80 -14.43 9.78
N THR A 626 18.65 -14.13 8.94
CA THR A 626 19.96 -14.59 8.55
C THR A 626 21.04 -14.31 9.62
N GLY A 627 20.99 -14.99 10.76
CA GLY A 627 22.07 -14.91 11.75
C GLY A 627 23.41 -15.29 11.12
N PRO A 628 24.49 -14.54 11.35
CA PRO A 628 25.81 -14.85 10.80
C PRO A 628 26.36 -16.18 11.31
N ASP A 629 25.93 -16.62 12.47
CA ASP A 629 26.34 -17.85 13.16
C ASP A 629 25.33 -19.02 12.99
N ARG A 630 24.41 -18.94 12.04
CA ARG A 630 23.52 -20.04 11.68
C ARG A 630 24.32 -21.24 11.17
N VAL A 631 23.78 -22.43 11.36
CA VAL A 631 24.31 -23.64 10.71
C VAL A 631 23.89 -23.66 9.25
N LYS A 632 24.82 -23.80 8.35
CA LYS A 632 24.59 -23.71 6.91
C LYS A 632 24.35 -25.07 6.25
N ASN A 633 25.05 -26.09 6.70
CA ASN A 633 25.04 -27.39 6.05
C ASN A 633 24.64 -28.46 7.07
N PHE A 634 23.43 -28.92 7.00
CA PHE A 634 22.89 -29.90 7.93
C PHE A 634 21.77 -30.76 7.34
N ARG A 635 21.43 -31.84 8.04
CA ARG A 635 20.25 -32.70 7.74
C ARG A 635 19.79 -33.47 8.95
N LEU A 636 18.58 -34.02 8.90
CA LEU A 636 18.10 -35.02 9.81
C LEU A 636 18.20 -36.41 9.20
N GLN A 637 18.50 -37.39 10.06
CA GLN A 637 18.46 -38.81 9.73
C GLN A 637 17.52 -39.53 10.70
N TYR A 638 16.87 -40.57 10.25
CA TYR A 638 16.05 -41.48 11.06
C TYR A 638 16.67 -42.88 11.09
N TRP A 639 16.44 -43.59 12.21
CA TRP A 639 16.86 -44.96 12.35
C TRP A 639 15.78 -45.91 11.80
N GLU A 640 16.11 -46.68 10.76
CA GLU A 640 15.18 -47.64 10.12
C GLU A 640 15.18 -49.04 10.74
N GLY A 641 15.97 -49.26 11.77
CA GLY A 641 16.14 -50.57 12.40
C GLY A 641 17.47 -51.25 12.09
N THR A 642 18.00 -51.04 10.89
CA THR A 642 19.26 -51.60 10.43
C THR A 642 20.34 -50.56 10.14
N GLY A 643 19.92 -49.30 9.91
CA GLY A 643 20.80 -48.21 9.55
C GLY A 643 20.15 -46.86 9.63
N TRP A 644 20.98 -45.81 9.50
CA TRP A 644 20.54 -44.42 9.43
C TRP A 644 20.21 -44.04 7.99
N LYS A 645 19.07 -43.39 7.74
CA LYS A 645 18.67 -42.88 6.46
C LYS A 645 18.39 -41.37 6.57
N ASP A 646 18.79 -40.64 5.53
CA ASP A 646 18.50 -39.21 5.43
C ASP A 646 17.00 -38.98 5.27
N ILE A 647 16.48 -37.94 5.92
CA ILE A 647 15.18 -37.36 5.60
C ILE A 647 15.42 -36.31 4.53
N GLU A 648 15.11 -36.65 3.29
CA GLU A 648 15.53 -35.87 2.10
C GLU A 648 15.14 -34.41 2.17
N GLU A 649 13.93 -34.10 2.68
CA GLU A 649 13.43 -32.73 2.80
C GLU A 649 14.23 -31.87 3.79
N THR A 650 15.05 -32.47 4.64
CA THR A 650 15.83 -31.76 5.66
C THR A 650 17.28 -31.52 5.25
N ILE A 651 17.68 -31.92 4.06
CA ILE A 651 19.04 -31.70 3.55
C ILE A 651 19.19 -30.23 3.17
N GLU A 652 19.99 -29.51 3.93
CA GLU A 652 20.34 -28.13 3.70
C GLU A 652 21.79 -27.99 3.28
N GLU A 653 22.00 -27.36 2.14
CA GLU A 653 23.32 -26.91 1.64
C GLU A 653 23.28 -25.36 1.59
N ASN A 654 24.03 -24.72 2.48
CA ASN A 654 24.04 -23.29 2.65
C ASN A 654 22.67 -22.70 3.13
N ALA A 655 22.09 -23.32 4.18
CA ALA A 655 20.87 -22.82 4.83
C ALA A 655 20.96 -21.32 5.15
N ARG A 656 19.88 -20.60 4.89
CA ARG A 656 19.86 -19.14 4.98
C ARG A 656 19.44 -18.62 6.35
N TYR A 657 18.64 -19.40 7.05
CA TYR A 657 17.89 -18.95 8.23
C TYR A 657 18.40 -19.63 9.49
N THR A 658 18.22 -18.95 10.60
CA THR A 658 18.41 -19.50 11.95
C THR A 658 17.27 -20.39 12.39
N GLN A 659 16.23 -20.49 11.59
CA GLN A 659 15.05 -21.32 11.82
C GLN A 659 14.60 -21.94 10.50
N SER A 660 14.51 -23.26 10.44
CA SER A 660 14.07 -24.02 9.28
C SER A 660 12.95 -24.97 9.64
N PHE A 661 11.88 -24.96 8.85
CA PHE A 661 10.75 -25.88 8.98
C PHE A 661 10.74 -26.86 7.80
N PHE A 662 10.47 -28.11 8.08
CA PHE A 662 10.44 -29.18 7.09
C PHE A 662 9.13 -29.97 7.18
N LEU A 663 8.35 -30.00 6.12
CA LEU A 663 7.26 -30.92 5.92
C LEU A 663 7.76 -32.15 5.18
N PHE A 664 7.55 -33.34 5.75
CA PHE A 664 7.99 -34.58 5.12
C PHE A 664 6.94 -35.02 4.09
N LYS A 665 7.36 -35.21 2.84
CA LYS A 665 6.48 -35.73 1.77
C LYS A 665 5.95 -37.10 2.12
N THR A 666 6.84 -37.92 2.67
CA THR A 666 6.50 -39.24 3.21
C THR A 666 6.81 -39.25 4.70
N PRO A 667 5.82 -39.48 5.58
CA PRO A 667 6.09 -39.59 6.99
C PRO A 667 7.11 -40.68 7.30
N VAL A 668 8.03 -40.41 8.22
CA VAL A 668 9.04 -41.38 8.63
C VAL A 668 8.68 -41.96 9.99
N THR A 669 8.79 -43.27 10.15
CA THR A 669 8.53 -43.94 11.42
C THR A 669 9.82 -44.33 12.09
N SER A 670 10.11 -43.74 13.26
CA SER A 670 11.36 -44.01 13.99
C SER A 670 11.25 -43.69 15.48
N SER A 671 12.06 -44.34 16.28
CA SER A 671 12.30 -43.99 17.68
C SER A 671 13.56 -43.17 17.91
N ARG A 672 14.39 -42.99 16.89
CA ARG A 672 15.67 -42.27 17.01
C ARG A 672 15.90 -41.37 15.79
N ILE A 673 16.24 -40.11 16.04
CA ILE A 673 16.55 -39.12 15.01
C ILE A 673 17.95 -38.56 15.25
N ARG A 674 18.73 -38.32 14.18
CA ARG A 674 19.99 -37.60 14.24
C ARG A 674 19.93 -36.29 13.50
N PHE A 675 20.47 -35.24 14.14
CA PHE A 675 20.85 -33.99 13.47
C PHE A 675 22.33 -34.09 13.14
N ILE A 676 22.67 -33.82 11.90
CA ILE A 676 24.05 -33.85 11.40
C ILE A 676 24.37 -32.51 10.77
N ALA A 677 25.48 -31.89 11.18
CA ALA A 677 25.99 -30.66 10.56
C ALA A 677 27.44 -30.87 10.11
N THR A 678 27.79 -30.27 8.98
CA THR A 678 29.12 -30.36 8.35
C THR A 678 29.85 -29.04 8.29
N ASP A 679 29.33 -27.99 8.89
CA ASP A 679 29.98 -26.69 9.01
C ASP A 679 31.30 -26.82 9.79
N LYS A 680 32.32 -26.08 9.38
CA LYS A 680 33.58 -25.96 10.09
C LYS A 680 33.47 -25.11 11.33
N GLY A 681 34.35 -25.36 12.30
CA GLY A 681 34.35 -24.60 13.53
C GLY A 681 33.25 -24.97 14.51
N SER A 682 32.90 -24.11 15.40
CA SER A 682 31.81 -24.29 16.37
C SER A 682 30.43 -23.91 15.77
N ILE A 683 29.43 -24.73 16.04
CA ILE A 683 28.03 -24.46 15.65
C ILE A 683 27.13 -24.30 16.88
N LYS A 684 25.99 -23.66 16.69
CA LYS A 684 25.00 -23.43 17.70
C LYS A 684 23.63 -23.98 17.30
N VAL A 685 22.97 -24.70 18.20
CA VAL A 685 21.60 -25.20 18.02
C VAL A 685 20.79 -24.84 19.27
N ARG A 686 19.64 -24.21 19.08
CA ARG A 686 18.76 -23.79 20.18
C ARG A 686 17.66 -24.82 20.46
N GLU A 687 16.99 -25.33 19.42
CA GLU A 687 15.89 -26.28 19.59
C GLU A 687 15.72 -27.14 18.33
N ILE A 688 15.33 -28.38 18.51
CA ILE A 688 14.86 -29.29 17.44
C ILE A 688 13.49 -29.84 17.85
N LYS A 689 12.47 -29.47 17.09
CA LYS A 689 11.11 -30.00 17.27
C LYS A 689 10.80 -31.04 16.21
N LEU A 690 10.18 -32.12 16.60
CA LEU A 690 9.73 -33.19 15.72
C LEU A 690 8.23 -33.40 15.93
N PHE A 691 7.47 -33.39 14.86
CA PHE A 691 6.02 -33.38 14.93
C PHE A 691 5.39 -34.68 14.46
N ASP A 692 4.43 -35.14 15.25
CA ASP A 692 3.60 -36.28 14.89
C ASP A 692 2.79 -35.99 13.61
N LYS A 693 2.79 -36.94 12.70
CA LYS A 693 2.12 -36.86 11.40
C LYS A 693 0.62 -36.55 11.54
N GLU A 694 -0.05 -37.06 12.55
CA GLU A 694 -1.50 -36.87 12.71
C GLU A 694 -1.81 -35.41 13.12
N SER A 695 -0.94 -34.79 13.94
CA SER A 695 -1.12 -33.38 14.29
C SER A 695 -0.89 -32.48 13.10
N VAL A 696 0.04 -32.84 12.22
CA VAL A 696 0.33 -32.09 10.99
C VAL A 696 -0.80 -32.19 9.96
N LYS A 697 -1.50 -33.32 9.89
CA LYS A 697 -2.64 -33.50 8.99
C LYS A 697 -3.85 -32.63 9.34
N ASN A 698 -4.07 -32.36 10.61
CA ASN A 698 -5.28 -31.70 11.09
C ASN A 698 -5.24 -30.18 11.02
N ILE A 699 -4.15 -29.61 10.50
CA ILE A 699 -4.00 -28.17 10.35
C ILE A 699 -4.26 -27.77 8.90
N PRO A 700 -5.26 -26.90 8.66
CA PRO A 700 -5.56 -26.44 7.32
C PRO A 700 -4.34 -25.75 6.70
N GLU A 701 -3.88 -26.27 5.58
CA GLU A 701 -2.82 -25.66 4.77
C GLU A 701 -3.40 -24.48 3.95
N SER A 702 -3.54 -23.32 4.55
CA SER A 702 -4.06 -22.16 3.83
C SER A 702 -3.30 -20.89 4.13
N TYR A 703 -2.95 -20.13 3.07
CA TYR A 703 -2.51 -18.73 3.14
C TYR A 703 -3.64 -17.76 3.12
N ASP A 704 -4.84 -18.26 2.97
CA ASP A 704 -5.98 -17.42 2.77
C ASP A 704 -6.22 -16.53 3.99
N ILE A 705 -6.62 -15.33 3.69
CA ILE A 705 -7.00 -14.33 4.67
C ILE A 705 -8.47 -14.58 5.01
N SER A 706 -8.79 -14.59 6.30
CA SER A 706 -10.14 -14.85 6.80
C SER A 706 -10.99 -13.60 6.96
N GLY A 707 -10.47 -12.46 6.55
CA GLY A 707 -11.09 -11.15 6.71
C GLY A 707 -10.09 -10.10 7.15
N ILE A 708 -10.51 -8.85 7.32
CA ILE A 708 -9.67 -7.79 7.86
C ILE A 708 -10.17 -7.37 9.23
N GLN A 709 -9.24 -7.02 10.12
CA GLN A 709 -9.54 -6.51 11.45
C GLN A 709 -10.05 -5.06 11.36
N ARG A 710 -10.55 -4.49 12.46
CA ARG A 710 -11.00 -3.09 12.49
C ARG A 710 -9.92 -2.11 12.07
N THR A 711 -8.67 -2.34 12.43
CA THR A 711 -7.53 -1.55 11.92
C THR A 711 -7.40 -1.65 10.39
N GLY A 712 -7.65 -2.79 9.81
CA GLY A 712 -7.72 -2.99 8.35
C GLY A 712 -8.91 -2.27 7.72
N GLN A 713 -10.07 -2.28 8.36
CA GLN A 713 -11.23 -1.52 7.92
C GLN A 713 -10.96 0.00 7.94
N VAL A 714 -10.25 0.51 8.93
CA VAL A 714 -9.77 1.90 8.96
C VAL A 714 -8.93 2.22 7.73
N VAL A 715 -7.95 1.36 7.39
CA VAL A 715 -7.14 1.53 6.17
C VAL A 715 -8.02 1.53 4.92
N ARG A 716 -8.96 0.58 4.82
CA ARG A 716 -9.89 0.48 3.68
C ARG A 716 -10.74 1.74 3.50
N LEU A 717 -11.38 2.20 4.57
CA LEU A 717 -12.22 3.39 4.53
C LEU A 717 -11.40 4.63 4.19
N PHE A 718 -10.22 4.77 4.80
CA PHE A 718 -9.34 5.89 4.49
C PHE A 718 -8.87 5.85 3.03
N ALA A 719 -8.41 4.69 2.54
CA ALA A 719 -8.00 4.52 1.15
C ALA A 719 -9.13 4.84 0.15
N LYS A 720 -10.39 4.51 0.49
CA LYS A 720 -11.55 4.80 -0.33
C LYS A 720 -11.71 6.31 -0.60
N GLY A 721 -11.51 7.14 0.42
CA GLY A 721 -11.70 8.58 0.33
C GLY A 721 -10.42 9.40 0.09
N PHE A 722 -9.26 8.97 0.61
CA PHE A 722 -8.12 9.86 0.87
C PHE A 722 -6.78 9.39 0.28
N LYS A 723 -6.80 8.68 -0.85
CA LYS A 723 -5.62 8.34 -1.64
C LYS A 723 -5.61 9.11 -2.97
N ASP A 724 -4.51 8.94 -3.74
CA ASP A 724 -4.36 9.44 -5.13
C ASP A 724 -4.33 10.97 -5.24
N GLU A 725 -3.89 11.67 -4.17
CA GLU A 725 -3.73 13.13 -4.16
C GLU A 725 -5.00 13.89 -4.57
N ARG A 726 -6.12 13.39 -4.14
CA ARG A 726 -7.41 14.06 -4.38
C ARG A 726 -7.43 15.41 -3.69
N PRO A 727 -8.15 16.42 -4.22
CA PRO A 727 -8.34 17.70 -3.56
C PRO A 727 -8.83 17.53 -2.12
N LEU A 728 -8.09 18.08 -1.17
CA LEU A 728 -8.49 18.16 0.24
C LEU A 728 -9.19 19.49 0.47
N LEU A 729 -10.44 19.43 0.90
CA LEU A 729 -11.28 20.61 1.08
C LEU A 729 -11.16 21.16 2.50
N GLU A 730 -11.29 22.46 2.61
CA GLU A 730 -11.34 23.14 3.89
C GLU A 730 -12.47 22.59 4.76
N THR A 731 -12.10 22.06 5.92
CA THR A 731 -13.03 21.45 6.88
C THR A 731 -12.80 22.09 8.24
N VAL A 732 -13.79 22.89 8.69
CA VAL A 732 -13.71 23.66 9.93
C VAL A 732 -14.58 23.04 10.99
N LYS A 733 -13.99 22.67 12.11
CA LYS A 733 -14.71 22.18 13.28
C LYS A 733 -15.09 23.34 14.18
N SER A 734 -16.30 23.25 14.74
CA SER A 734 -16.77 24.20 15.70
C SER A 734 -16.04 24.13 17.05
N VAL A 735 -15.42 23.06 17.41
CA VAL A 735 -14.63 22.90 18.65
C VAL A 735 -13.21 22.51 18.28
N PRO A 736 -12.17 23.16 18.77
CA PRO A 736 -10.78 22.75 18.58
C PRO A 736 -10.50 21.52 19.44
N ASP A 737 -11.18 20.43 19.12
CA ASP A 737 -11.10 19.19 19.86
C ASP A 737 -10.10 18.27 19.19
N ASN A 738 -9.00 17.97 19.87
CA ASN A 738 -7.95 17.07 19.38
C ASN A 738 -8.38 15.59 19.40
N GLU A 739 -9.50 15.27 20.05
CA GLU A 739 -10.03 13.91 20.11
C GLU A 739 -11.04 13.60 19.02
N VAL A 740 -11.48 14.62 18.27
CA VAL A 740 -12.37 14.48 17.11
C VAL A 740 -11.70 15.05 15.88
N ASP A 741 -11.47 14.20 14.87
CA ASP A 741 -10.90 14.63 13.59
C ASP A 741 -12.00 14.72 12.53
N ALA A 742 -11.80 15.65 11.59
CA ALA A 742 -12.64 15.79 10.41
C ALA A 742 -11.80 16.20 9.21
N LEU A 743 -11.89 15.45 8.10
CA LEU A 743 -11.30 15.76 6.81
C LEU A 743 -12.37 15.64 5.72
N THR A 744 -12.23 16.41 4.66
CA THR A 744 -13.06 16.25 3.46
C THR A 744 -12.21 16.19 2.22
N SER A 745 -12.47 15.22 1.35
CA SER A 745 -11.86 15.12 0.03
C SER A 745 -12.93 15.09 -1.06
N TYR A 746 -12.51 15.41 -2.27
CA TYR A 746 -13.33 15.29 -3.46
C TYR A 746 -12.66 14.39 -4.49
N ASN A 747 -13.38 13.39 -4.99
CA ASN A 747 -12.95 12.56 -6.10
C ASN A 747 -13.63 13.04 -7.39
N PRO A 748 -12.92 13.75 -8.28
CA PRO A 748 -13.52 14.28 -9.51
C PRO A 748 -13.89 13.20 -10.54
N GLU A 749 -13.20 12.05 -10.51
CA GLU A 749 -13.47 10.94 -11.45
C GLU A 749 -14.79 10.24 -11.11
N GLU A 750 -15.08 10.12 -9.82
CA GLU A 750 -16.32 9.50 -9.32
C GLU A 750 -17.42 10.52 -9.03
N MET A 751 -17.10 11.80 -9.10
CA MET A 751 -17.97 12.92 -8.67
C MET A 751 -18.53 12.70 -7.26
N ARG A 752 -17.62 12.46 -6.28
CA ARG A 752 -17.99 12.17 -4.89
C ARG A 752 -17.21 13.01 -3.91
N TYR A 753 -17.89 13.43 -2.86
CA TYR A 753 -17.25 13.93 -1.65
C TYR A 753 -17.15 12.79 -0.65
N TYR A 754 -16.03 12.76 0.07
CA TYR A 754 -15.78 11.86 1.19
C TYR A 754 -15.49 12.69 2.43
N ILE A 755 -16.20 12.42 3.53
CA ILE A 755 -15.95 13.07 4.81
C ILE A 755 -15.51 12.01 5.80
N TRP A 756 -14.30 12.17 6.30
CA TRP A 756 -13.68 11.33 7.30
C TRP A 756 -13.87 11.92 8.68
N LEU A 757 -14.40 11.15 9.60
CA LEU A 757 -14.64 11.55 10.98
C LEU A 757 -14.03 10.50 11.91
N VAL A 758 -13.27 10.94 12.92
CA VAL A 758 -12.71 10.08 13.96
C VAL A 758 -13.12 10.60 15.32
N GLN A 759 -13.72 9.78 16.15
CA GLN A 759 -14.08 10.07 17.52
C GLN A 759 -13.27 9.19 18.46
N ARG A 760 -12.34 9.79 19.22
CA ARG A 760 -11.53 9.07 20.23
C ARG A 760 -12.11 9.13 21.65
N LYS A 761 -13.11 9.98 21.88
CA LYS A 761 -13.76 10.10 23.19
C LYS A 761 -14.53 8.84 23.57
N LEU A 762 -14.64 8.63 24.88
CA LEU A 762 -15.46 7.54 25.46
C LEU A 762 -16.98 7.85 25.47
N SER A 763 -17.37 9.02 25.01
CA SER A 763 -18.78 9.43 24.91
C SER A 763 -19.12 9.83 23.48
N PRO A 764 -20.35 9.58 23.00
CA PRO A 764 -20.79 10.03 21.69
C PRO A 764 -20.92 11.56 21.62
N ASN A 765 -20.88 12.10 20.40
CA ASN A 765 -21.13 13.50 20.13
C ASN A 765 -22.30 13.63 19.13
N THR A 766 -23.18 14.60 19.34
CA THR A 766 -24.08 15.05 18.27
C THR A 766 -23.27 15.92 17.29
N LEU A 767 -23.22 15.53 16.04
CA LEU A 767 -22.50 16.23 15.00
C LEU A 767 -23.48 16.76 13.96
N THR A 768 -23.37 18.04 13.62
CA THR A 768 -24.07 18.66 12.51
C THR A 768 -23.05 19.00 11.41
N LEU A 769 -23.26 18.47 10.20
CA LEU A 769 -22.51 18.85 9.00
C LEU A 769 -23.21 20.03 8.32
N ASN A 770 -22.47 21.07 8.02
CA ASN A 770 -22.88 22.15 7.13
C ASN A 770 -22.18 21.99 5.78
N LEU A 771 -22.96 21.55 4.78
CA LEU A 771 -22.50 21.27 3.41
C LEU A 771 -23.02 22.31 2.41
N LYS A 772 -23.56 23.44 2.88
CA LYS A 772 -24.20 24.46 2.06
C LYS A 772 -23.30 24.97 0.94
N SER A 773 -22.00 25.13 1.20
CA SER A 773 -21.05 25.62 0.21
C SER A 773 -20.83 24.63 -0.95
N LEU A 774 -21.13 23.35 -0.76
CA LEU A 774 -20.99 22.32 -1.80
C LEU A 774 -22.08 22.41 -2.88
N ASN A 775 -23.19 23.18 -2.61
CA ASN A 775 -24.33 23.34 -3.52
C ASN A 775 -24.90 21.99 -3.99
N LEU A 776 -25.02 21.04 -3.06
CA LEU A 776 -25.57 19.72 -3.37
C LEU A 776 -27.09 19.82 -3.58
N PRO A 777 -27.68 19.03 -4.48
CA PRO A 777 -29.14 18.97 -4.65
C PRO A 777 -29.83 18.56 -3.35
N THR A 778 -31.00 19.14 -3.07
CA THR A 778 -31.87 18.69 -1.98
C THR A 778 -32.23 17.21 -2.15
N GLY A 779 -32.20 16.45 -1.07
CA GLY A 779 -32.45 15.01 -1.10
C GLY A 779 -31.24 14.16 -1.55
N THR A 780 -30.05 14.79 -1.73
CA THR A 780 -28.82 14.01 -1.95
C THR A 780 -28.61 13.03 -0.81
N LYS A 781 -28.44 11.75 -1.14
CA LYS A 781 -28.17 10.68 -0.17
C LYS A 781 -26.72 10.75 0.33
N VAL A 782 -26.56 10.53 1.61
CA VAL A 782 -25.28 10.35 2.29
C VAL A 782 -25.25 8.97 2.90
N PHE A 783 -24.22 8.20 2.66
CA PHE A 783 -24.02 6.90 3.29
C PHE A 783 -22.90 6.98 4.32
N ALA A 784 -23.09 6.36 5.47
CA ALA A 784 -22.09 6.26 6.52
C ALA A 784 -21.59 4.84 6.66
N GLU A 785 -20.33 4.59 6.31
CA GLU A 785 -19.60 3.39 6.69
C GLU A 785 -18.91 3.64 8.03
N GLU A 786 -19.01 2.70 8.94
CA GLU A 786 -18.53 2.89 10.32
C GLU A 786 -17.65 1.74 10.80
N VAL A 787 -16.62 2.09 11.57
CA VAL A 787 -15.84 1.17 12.39
C VAL A 787 -15.97 1.60 13.83
N SER A 788 -16.60 0.78 14.65
CA SER A 788 -16.82 1.02 16.07
C SER A 788 -16.84 -0.31 16.83
N ALA A 789 -17.22 -0.27 18.10
CA ALA A 789 -17.44 -1.51 18.85
C ALA A 789 -18.55 -2.38 18.22
N ASP A 790 -19.55 -1.75 17.61
CA ASP A 790 -20.76 -2.38 17.08
C ASP A 790 -20.77 -2.53 15.56
N ALA A 791 -19.87 -1.84 14.83
CA ALA A 791 -19.81 -1.84 13.38
C ALA A 791 -18.41 -2.26 12.88
N TYR A 792 -18.37 -2.93 11.72
CA TYR A 792 -17.17 -3.54 11.13
C TYR A 792 -16.87 -3.02 9.71
N GLY A 793 -17.19 -1.75 9.44
CA GLY A 793 -16.95 -1.11 8.14
C GLY A 793 -18.11 -1.22 7.16
N GLU A 794 -19.26 -1.72 7.60
CA GLU A 794 -20.51 -1.71 6.84
C GLU A 794 -21.17 -0.33 6.83
N VAL A 795 -22.19 -0.16 5.98
CA VAL A 795 -23.01 1.04 5.94
C VAL A 795 -24.03 0.98 7.08
N VAL A 796 -23.83 1.79 8.10
CA VAL A 796 -24.70 1.81 9.30
C VAL A 796 -25.97 2.64 9.09
N TRP A 797 -25.95 3.66 8.23
CA TRP A 797 -27.11 4.44 7.86
C TRP A 797 -26.96 5.15 6.50
N SER A 798 -28.10 5.50 5.92
CA SER A 798 -28.23 6.36 4.76
C SER A 798 -29.26 7.44 5.06
N LYS A 799 -28.86 8.71 4.90
CA LYS A 799 -29.71 9.89 5.20
C LYS A 799 -29.69 10.87 4.04
N GLU A 800 -30.71 11.72 3.97
CA GLU A 800 -30.79 12.80 2.98
C GLU A 800 -30.33 14.12 3.58
N ILE A 801 -29.67 14.92 2.75
CA ILE A 801 -29.30 16.29 3.10
C ILE A 801 -30.57 17.14 3.10
N SER A 802 -30.78 17.94 4.16
CA SER A 802 -31.88 18.86 4.29
C SER A 802 -31.82 20.03 3.28
N GLU A 803 -32.93 20.74 3.08
CA GLU A 803 -33.01 21.88 2.16
C GLU A 803 -32.02 23.02 2.47
N ASN A 804 -31.60 23.17 3.72
CA ASN A 804 -30.62 24.16 4.13
C ASN A 804 -29.16 23.65 4.00
N GLY A 805 -28.92 22.47 3.41
CA GLY A 805 -27.62 21.88 3.21
C GLY A 805 -26.99 21.32 4.49
N GLN A 806 -27.82 20.95 5.48
CA GLN A 806 -27.33 20.39 6.76
C GLN A 806 -27.74 18.92 6.94
N LEU A 807 -26.91 18.21 7.72
CA LEU A 807 -27.15 16.83 8.13
C LEU A 807 -26.71 16.66 9.59
N SER A 808 -27.61 16.20 10.47
CA SER A 808 -27.27 15.93 11.87
C SER A 808 -27.39 14.44 12.19
N PHE A 809 -26.46 13.95 12.99
CA PHE A 809 -26.40 12.55 13.42
C PHE A 809 -25.53 12.41 14.69
N GLU A 810 -25.64 11.28 15.33
CA GLU A 810 -24.75 10.91 16.42
C GLU A 810 -23.46 10.29 15.86
N LEU A 811 -22.32 10.79 16.29
CA LEU A 811 -21.00 10.19 16.07
C LEU A 811 -20.68 9.33 17.30
N PRO A 812 -20.69 7.99 17.18
CA PRO A 812 -20.53 7.11 18.33
C PRO A 812 -19.19 7.29 19.06
N ALA A 813 -19.16 6.94 20.34
CA ALA A 813 -17.93 6.90 21.11
C ALA A 813 -16.91 5.98 20.46
N GLN A 814 -15.64 6.39 20.45
CA GLN A 814 -14.52 5.61 19.91
C GLN A 814 -14.87 4.97 18.56
N SER A 815 -15.21 5.80 17.57
CA SER A 815 -15.62 5.38 16.24
C SER A 815 -14.84 6.08 15.13
N VAL A 816 -14.83 5.45 13.98
CA VAL A 816 -14.33 6.00 12.71
C VAL A 816 -15.46 5.91 11.69
N MET A 817 -15.77 6.99 11.02
CA MET A 817 -16.86 7.05 10.06
C MET A 817 -16.39 7.68 8.75
N LEU A 818 -16.71 7.04 7.64
CA LEU A 818 -16.55 7.59 6.30
C LEU A 818 -17.95 7.89 5.72
N LEU A 819 -18.21 9.15 5.45
CA LEU A 819 -19.42 9.57 4.73
C LEU A 819 -19.09 9.65 3.24
N THR A 820 -19.91 9.01 2.42
CA THR A 820 -19.85 9.08 0.96
C THR A 820 -21.04 9.89 0.45
N ILE A 821 -20.77 10.94 -0.34
CA ILE A 821 -21.78 11.87 -0.86
C ILE A 821 -21.62 11.95 -2.39
N PRO A 822 -22.50 11.32 -3.19
CA PRO A 822 -22.54 11.54 -4.63
C PRO A 822 -22.86 13.01 -4.95
N ALA A 823 -22.06 13.64 -5.82
CA ALA A 823 -22.21 15.05 -6.18
C ALA A 823 -23.20 15.29 -7.33
N CYS A 824 -23.71 14.22 -7.94
CA CYS A 824 -24.65 14.30 -9.07
C CYS A 824 -26.04 13.81 -8.67
N GLN A 825 -27.05 14.43 -9.27
CA GLN A 825 -28.41 13.92 -9.18
C GLN A 825 -28.56 12.65 -10.03
N SER A 826 -29.21 11.66 -9.47
CA SER A 826 -29.67 10.48 -10.21
C SER A 826 -31.06 10.09 -9.72
N THR A 827 -31.83 9.48 -10.57
CA THR A 827 -33.14 8.93 -10.20
C THR A 827 -32.88 7.62 -9.43
N PRO A 828 -33.30 7.51 -8.17
CA PRO A 828 -33.13 6.27 -7.42
C PRO A 828 -33.88 5.12 -8.12
N CYS A 829 -33.20 3.98 -8.26
CA CYS A 829 -33.76 2.74 -8.75
C CYS A 829 -33.62 1.66 -7.67
N THR A 830 -34.73 1.05 -7.29
CA THR A 830 -34.73 -0.04 -6.32
C THR A 830 -34.98 -1.37 -7.03
N LEU A 831 -33.98 -2.22 -7.02
CA LEU A 831 -34.06 -3.58 -7.57
C LEU A 831 -34.34 -4.56 -6.43
N ILE A 832 -35.38 -5.38 -6.62
CA ILE A 832 -35.65 -6.51 -5.72
C ILE A 832 -34.93 -7.74 -6.28
N ALA A 833 -34.46 -8.61 -5.41
CA ALA A 833 -33.83 -9.87 -5.82
C ALA A 833 -34.72 -10.66 -6.80
N THR A 834 -34.15 -11.09 -7.91
CA THR A 834 -34.88 -11.90 -8.93
C THR A 834 -34.85 -13.37 -8.60
N ALA A 835 -33.83 -13.83 -7.89
CA ALA A 835 -33.66 -15.19 -7.41
C ALA A 835 -32.87 -15.16 -6.09
N ASP A 836 -33.22 -16.05 -5.18
CA ASP A 836 -32.43 -16.34 -3.99
C ASP A 836 -32.59 -17.81 -3.55
N ALA A 837 -31.57 -18.37 -2.97
CA ALA A 837 -31.60 -19.74 -2.48
C ALA A 837 -30.55 -20.00 -1.41
N THR A 838 -30.91 -20.85 -0.44
CA THR A 838 -29.92 -21.48 0.46
C THR A 838 -29.52 -22.83 -0.11
N ILE A 839 -28.24 -23.15 -0.02
CA ILE A 839 -27.73 -24.49 -0.29
C ILE A 839 -27.22 -25.11 1.00
N LYS A 840 -27.39 -26.42 1.17
CA LYS A 840 -27.09 -27.14 2.38
C LYS A 840 -26.25 -28.38 2.11
N SER A 841 -25.23 -28.61 2.92
CA SER A 841 -24.35 -29.78 2.82
C SER A 841 -25.02 -31.06 3.36
N GLY A 842 -24.29 -32.17 3.32
CA GLY A 842 -24.67 -33.48 3.91
C GLY A 842 -25.85 -34.11 3.21
N SER A 843 -26.81 -34.68 3.97
CA SER A 843 -28.01 -35.35 3.43
C SER A 843 -28.96 -34.45 2.65
N ASN A 844 -28.69 -33.15 2.63
CA ASN A 844 -29.45 -32.15 1.90
C ASN A 844 -28.73 -31.59 0.66
N SER A 845 -27.54 -32.14 0.32
CA SER A 845 -26.67 -31.59 -0.75
C SER A 845 -27.31 -31.57 -2.13
N GLU A 846 -28.23 -32.45 -2.41
CA GLU A 846 -28.97 -32.53 -3.69
C GLU A 846 -30.31 -31.77 -3.68
N LYS A 847 -30.76 -31.32 -2.49
CA LYS A 847 -32.06 -30.67 -2.34
C LYS A 847 -31.96 -29.17 -2.69
N ASN A 848 -33.03 -28.68 -3.28
CA ASN A 848 -33.19 -27.24 -3.59
C ASN A 848 -34.02 -26.56 -2.49
N PHE A 849 -33.62 -25.34 -2.14
CA PHE A 849 -34.24 -24.51 -1.12
C PHE A 849 -34.58 -23.08 -1.64
N GLY A 850 -34.93 -22.96 -2.93
CA GLY A 850 -35.23 -21.67 -3.56
C GLY A 850 -36.62 -21.09 -3.27
N LYS A 851 -37.48 -21.79 -2.52
CA LYS A 851 -38.86 -21.31 -2.16
C LYS A 851 -39.04 -21.07 -0.67
N ILE A 852 -38.00 -21.05 0.08
CA ILE A 852 -38.11 -20.83 1.53
C ILE A 852 -38.25 -19.34 1.82
N LYS A 853 -38.97 -19.00 2.89
CA LYS A 853 -39.14 -17.61 3.33
C LYS A 853 -37.93 -17.02 4.05
N LYS A 854 -37.01 -17.85 4.48
CA LYS A 854 -35.78 -17.40 5.14
C LYS A 854 -34.58 -18.17 4.61
N MET A 855 -33.61 -17.46 4.06
CA MET A 855 -32.27 -17.99 3.80
C MET A 855 -31.51 -18.21 5.10
N SER A 856 -30.56 -19.11 5.07
CA SER A 856 -29.68 -19.34 6.22
C SER A 856 -28.21 -19.46 5.82
N VAL A 857 -27.34 -18.95 6.68
CA VAL A 857 -25.88 -19.10 6.59
C VAL A 857 -25.39 -19.73 7.87
N GLU A 858 -24.70 -20.85 7.74
CA GLU A 858 -24.22 -21.63 8.87
C GLU A 858 -22.90 -22.29 8.54
N MET A 859 -22.00 -22.31 9.49
CA MET A 859 -20.74 -23.03 9.40
C MET A 859 -20.55 -23.90 10.63
N ASN A 860 -20.30 -25.18 10.40
CA ASN A 860 -19.96 -26.14 11.43
C ASN A 860 -18.62 -26.80 11.08
N ALA A 861 -17.57 -26.46 11.83
CA ALA A 861 -16.23 -26.99 11.59
C ALA A 861 -16.08 -28.46 11.97
N SER A 862 -16.85 -28.92 12.95
CA SER A 862 -16.80 -30.30 13.43
C SER A 862 -17.71 -31.26 12.64
N GLN A 863 -18.74 -30.71 11.99
CA GLN A 863 -19.73 -31.46 11.22
C GLN A 863 -19.93 -30.80 9.85
N ILE A 864 -19.02 -31.06 8.91
CA ILE A 864 -19.04 -30.54 7.55
C ILE A 864 -20.39 -30.76 6.83
N ASN A 865 -21.17 -31.73 7.30
CA ASN A 865 -22.49 -32.05 6.76
C ASN A 865 -23.62 -31.08 7.16
N HIS A 866 -23.35 -30.04 7.94
CA HIS A 866 -24.33 -29.08 8.44
C HIS A 866 -24.13 -27.67 7.93
N ASN A 867 -23.27 -27.45 6.92
CA ASN A 867 -22.94 -26.13 6.40
C ASN A 867 -24.01 -25.60 5.46
N GLN A 868 -24.25 -24.29 5.50
CA GLN A 868 -25.26 -23.60 4.69
C GLN A 868 -24.69 -22.30 4.12
N VAL A 869 -24.89 -22.06 2.83
CA VAL A 869 -24.49 -20.86 2.09
C VAL A 869 -25.70 -20.33 1.35
N SER A 870 -25.84 -19.01 1.24
CA SER A 870 -26.96 -18.39 0.54
C SER A 870 -26.51 -17.56 -0.65
N TYR A 871 -27.32 -17.57 -1.69
CA TYR A 871 -27.08 -16.83 -2.93
C TYR A 871 -28.25 -15.89 -3.22
N ILE A 872 -27.97 -14.69 -3.73
CA ILE A 872 -28.96 -13.69 -4.11
C ILE A 872 -28.58 -13.12 -5.48
N LYS A 873 -29.54 -12.99 -6.39
CA LYS A 873 -29.34 -12.47 -7.74
C LYS A 873 -30.18 -11.23 -7.99
N PHE A 874 -29.63 -10.25 -8.69
CA PHE A 874 -30.31 -9.04 -9.15
C PHE A 874 -30.17 -8.87 -10.66
N ASP A 875 -31.22 -8.34 -11.31
CA ASP A 875 -31.24 -7.97 -12.73
C ASP A 875 -30.83 -6.49 -12.89
N LEU A 876 -29.70 -6.24 -13.54
CA LEU A 876 -29.15 -4.92 -13.85
C LEU A 876 -29.55 -4.42 -15.25
N SER A 877 -30.37 -5.15 -16.00
CA SER A 877 -30.67 -4.84 -17.42
C SER A 877 -31.34 -3.47 -17.65
N LYS A 878 -31.93 -2.89 -16.61
CA LYS A 878 -32.59 -1.57 -16.63
C LYS A 878 -31.79 -0.45 -15.98
N VAL A 879 -30.52 -0.70 -15.67
CA VAL A 879 -29.68 0.28 -14.97
C VAL A 879 -28.69 0.87 -15.98
N ASP A 880 -28.82 2.17 -16.25
CA ASP A 880 -27.97 2.86 -17.22
C ASP A 880 -26.78 3.57 -16.59
N ASN A 881 -26.98 4.22 -15.42
CA ASN A 881 -25.95 4.96 -14.73
C ASN A 881 -25.91 4.58 -13.24
N ILE A 882 -24.71 4.34 -12.73
CA ILE A 882 -24.53 3.92 -11.35
C ILE A 882 -23.61 4.92 -10.65
N ASN A 883 -24.22 5.86 -9.91
CA ASN A 883 -23.47 6.77 -9.05
C ASN A 883 -23.21 6.15 -7.68
N ALA A 884 -24.15 5.37 -7.17
CA ALA A 884 -24.01 4.61 -5.95
C ALA A 884 -24.88 3.34 -6.02
N ALA A 885 -24.47 2.29 -5.31
CA ALA A 885 -25.25 1.06 -5.17
C ALA A 885 -25.08 0.49 -3.75
N LEU A 886 -26.19 0.30 -3.04
CA LEU A 886 -26.24 -0.34 -1.73
C LEU A 886 -26.97 -1.68 -1.81
N LEU A 887 -26.28 -2.75 -1.41
CA LEU A 887 -26.91 -4.04 -1.12
C LEU A 887 -27.50 -3.99 0.28
N GLN A 888 -28.77 -4.33 0.40
CA GLN A 888 -29.52 -4.32 1.66
C GLN A 888 -30.17 -5.70 1.87
N ILE A 889 -29.83 -6.35 2.97
CA ILE A 889 -30.36 -7.66 3.34
C ILE A 889 -30.88 -7.61 4.79
N TYR A 890 -32.07 -8.15 5.03
CA TYR A 890 -32.71 -8.14 6.34
C TYR A 890 -32.51 -9.47 7.04
N GLY A 891 -31.97 -9.46 8.25
CA GLY A 891 -31.69 -10.70 8.95
C GLY A 891 -31.36 -10.56 10.43
N ASN A 892 -31.16 -11.69 11.08
CA ASN A 892 -30.78 -11.80 12.48
C ASN A 892 -30.05 -13.12 12.77
N SER A 893 -29.30 -13.18 13.86
CA SER A 893 -28.71 -14.43 14.35
C SER A 893 -29.74 -15.33 15.03
N SER A 894 -29.44 -16.62 15.10
CA SER A 894 -30.28 -17.63 15.76
C SER A 894 -30.30 -17.50 17.30
N ASP A 895 -29.35 -16.78 17.87
CA ASP A 895 -29.17 -16.65 19.32
C ASP A 895 -28.71 -15.24 19.73
N LYS A 896 -28.25 -15.10 20.97
CA LYS A 896 -27.84 -13.82 21.56
C LYS A 896 -26.47 -13.28 21.12
N HIS A 897 -25.72 -14.06 20.34
CA HIS A 897 -24.37 -13.68 19.93
C HIS A 897 -24.40 -13.01 18.55
N SER A 898 -23.39 -12.19 18.29
CA SER A 898 -23.15 -11.60 16.99
C SER A 898 -22.22 -12.49 16.18
N TYR A 899 -22.49 -12.62 14.89
CA TYR A 899 -21.69 -13.41 13.95
C TYR A 899 -21.26 -12.57 12.78
N ARG A 900 -19.96 -12.65 12.44
CA ARG A 900 -19.40 -12.04 11.26
C ARG A 900 -19.38 -13.04 10.11
N PHE A 901 -19.74 -12.60 8.92
CA PHE A 901 -19.63 -13.38 7.70
C PHE A 901 -19.33 -12.50 6.49
N HIS A 902 -18.91 -13.14 5.40
CA HIS A 902 -18.53 -12.47 4.17
C HIS A 902 -19.65 -12.47 3.15
N VAL A 903 -19.69 -11.39 2.38
CA VAL A 903 -20.47 -11.26 1.16
C VAL A 903 -19.53 -11.13 -0.02
N TYR A 904 -19.72 -11.96 -1.03
CA TYR A 904 -18.98 -11.95 -2.28
C TYR A 904 -19.90 -11.60 -3.45
N ALA A 905 -19.42 -10.76 -4.37
CA ALA A 905 -20.04 -10.61 -5.67
C ALA A 905 -19.40 -11.64 -6.63
N LEU A 906 -20.21 -12.34 -7.40
CA LEU A 906 -19.77 -13.39 -8.32
C LEU A 906 -20.02 -12.97 -9.78
N ASP A 907 -19.05 -13.22 -10.64
CA ASP A 907 -19.19 -13.05 -12.08
C ASP A 907 -20.08 -14.13 -12.72
N ASN A 908 -20.20 -15.28 -12.05
CA ASN A 908 -21.08 -16.35 -12.53
C ASN A 908 -22.51 -16.15 -12.04
N CYS A 909 -23.38 -15.72 -12.94
CA CYS A 909 -24.83 -15.57 -12.70
C CYS A 909 -25.66 -16.69 -13.37
N ASP A 910 -25.02 -17.69 -13.98
CA ASP A 910 -25.69 -18.79 -14.65
C ASP A 910 -26.14 -19.90 -13.67
N TRP A 911 -27.10 -19.55 -12.85
CA TRP A 911 -27.76 -20.50 -11.94
C TRP A 911 -29.24 -20.21 -11.86
N ASN A 912 -30.02 -21.27 -11.59
CA ASN A 912 -31.47 -21.16 -11.48
C ASN A 912 -31.90 -21.45 -10.04
N GLU A 913 -32.77 -20.62 -9.51
CA GLU A 913 -33.28 -20.68 -8.14
C GLU A 913 -33.89 -22.05 -7.81
N MET A 914 -34.59 -22.66 -8.74
CA MET A 914 -35.30 -23.92 -8.52
C MET A 914 -34.43 -25.18 -8.67
N SER A 915 -33.18 -25.02 -9.09
CA SER A 915 -32.27 -26.15 -9.28
C SER A 915 -30.94 -25.99 -8.52
N LEU A 916 -30.66 -24.80 -7.95
CA LEU A 916 -29.45 -24.57 -7.19
C LEU A 916 -29.42 -25.46 -5.95
N ASN A 917 -28.32 -26.15 -5.77
CA ASN A 917 -28.07 -27.01 -4.61
C ASN A 917 -26.58 -27.03 -4.26
N TRP A 918 -26.19 -27.75 -3.22
CA TRP A 918 -24.81 -27.81 -2.74
C TRP A 918 -23.82 -28.26 -3.83
N ASN A 919 -24.21 -29.19 -4.69
CA ASN A 919 -23.32 -29.84 -5.64
C ASN A 919 -23.05 -28.98 -6.89
N ASN A 920 -23.97 -28.06 -7.26
CA ASN A 920 -23.87 -27.24 -8.46
C ASN A 920 -23.67 -25.74 -8.19
N ALA A 921 -23.55 -25.32 -6.94
CA ALA A 921 -23.39 -23.93 -6.57
C ALA A 921 -22.09 -23.31 -7.14
N PRO A 922 -22.16 -22.09 -7.75
CA PRO A 922 -21.02 -21.46 -8.34
C PRO A 922 -20.01 -20.99 -7.28
N ASN A 923 -18.73 -21.01 -7.63
CA ASN A 923 -17.60 -20.53 -6.82
C ASN A 923 -17.45 -21.15 -5.43
N LEU A 924 -18.18 -22.20 -5.07
CA LEU A 924 -18.07 -22.84 -3.76
C LEU A 924 -16.98 -23.93 -3.76
N ASP A 925 -15.92 -23.69 -3.01
CA ASP A 925 -14.96 -24.73 -2.63
C ASP A 925 -15.51 -25.51 -1.42
N ARG A 926 -16.00 -26.71 -1.70
CA ARG A 926 -16.70 -27.55 -0.72
C ARG A 926 -15.76 -28.20 0.29
N GLU A 927 -14.51 -28.40 -0.11
CA GLU A 927 -13.50 -29.01 0.77
C GLU A 927 -12.97 -28.02 1.81
N GLN A 928 -12.73 -26.79 1.38
CA GLN A 928 -12.21 -25.73 2.24
C GLN A 928 -13.29 -24.79 2.78
N MET A 929 -14.55 -25.00 2.41
CA MET A 929 -15.69 -24.21 2.85
C MET A 929 -15.46 -22.70 2.67
N ARG A 930 -15.17 -22.30 1.44
CA ARG A 930 -14.91 -20.90 1.06
C ARG A 930 -15.47 -20.60 -0.32
N ILE A 931 -15.63 -19.31 -0.61
CA ILE A 931 -15.85 -18.86 -2.00
C ILE A 931 -14.49 -18.77 -2.67
N THR A 932 -14.31 -19.53 -3.75
CA THR A 932 -13.06 -19.50 -4.53
C THR A 932 -13.00 -18.25 -5.40
N GLN A 933 -11.86 -17.55 -5.34
CA GLN A 933 -11.57 -16.36 -6.15
C GLN A 933 -10.64 -16.68 -7.33
N VAL A 934 -10.40 -17.94 -7.58
CA VAL A 934 -9.54 -18.39 -8.69
C VAL A 934 -10.07 -17.84 -10.03
N GLY A 935 -9.19 -17.26 -10.83
CA GLY A 935 -9.55 -16.62 -12.09
C GLY A 935 -10.25 -15.27 -11.95
N ASN A 936 -10.28 -14.66 -10.77
CA ASN A 936 -10.96 -13.38 -10.48
C ASN A 936 -12.46 -13.42 -10.79
N THR A 937 -13.12 -14.52 -10.50
CA THR A 937 -14.55 -14.74 -10.75
C THR A 937 -15.43 -14.46 -9.52
N ALA A 938 -14.82 -14.10 -8.41
CA ALA A 938 -15.51 -13.67 -7.19
C ALA A 938 -14.73 -12.53 -6.52
N HIS A 939 -15.46 -11.53 -6.04
CA HIS A 939 -14.91 -10.33 -5.43
C HIS A 939 -15.50 -10.10 -4.04
N VAL A 940 -14.69 -9.74 -3.06
CA VAL A 940 -15.17 -9.42 -1.71
C VAL A 940 -16.05 -8.17 -1.78
N ALA A 941 -17.32 -8.30 -1.44
CA ALA A 941 -18.25 -7.18 -1.35
C ALA A 941 -18.21 -6.51 0.05
N GLY A 942 -17.95 -7.29 1.08
CA GLY A 942 -17.79 -6.79 2.42
C GLY A 942 -17.93 -7.87 3.49
N GLU A 943 -17.79 -7.41 4.73
CA GLU A 943 -18.08 -8.17 5.93
C GLU A 943 -19.30 -7.55 6.61
N ILE A 944 -20.16 -8.36 7.16
CA ILE A 944 -21.32 -7.93 7.96
C ILE A 944 -21.32 -8.65 9.30
N VAL A 945 -21.72 -7.90 10.33
CA VAL A 945 -21.97 -8.45 11.67
C VAL A 945 -23.48 -8.53 11.90
N VAL A 946 -23.96 -9.73 12.23
CA VAL A 946 -25.38 -10.00 12.43
C VAL A 946 -25.61 -10.46 13.86
N ASP A 947 -26.43 -9.71 14.59
CA ASP A 947 -26.82 -10.01 15.95
C ASP A 947 -28.25 -10.61 16.04
N LYS A 948 -28.77 -10.80 17.23
CA LYS A 948 -30.12 -11.34 17.45
C LYS A 948 -31.26 -10.38 17.00
N ASN A 949 -30.97 -9.09 16.88
CA ASN A 949 -31.97 -8.09 16.55
C ASN A 949 -32.12 -8.03 15.02
N ALA A 950 -33.32 -8.36 14.53
CA ALA A 950 -33.54 -8.36 13.10
C ALA A 950 -33.50 -6.93 12.55
N SER A 951 -32.62 -6.70 11.58
CA SER A 951 -32.39 -5.40 10.94
C SER A 951 -31.91 -5.52 9.51
N TYR A 952 -31.89 -4.41 8.77
CA TYR A 952 -31.23 -4.33 7.48
C TYR A 952 -29.71 -4.14 7.67
N HIS A 953 -28.96 -5.06 7.10
CA HIS A 953 -27.51 -4.95 6.93
C HIS A 953 -27.22 -4.39 5.55
N GLN A 954 -26.29 -3.45 5.43
CA GLN A 954 -26.08 -2.70 4.19
C GLN A 954 -24.58 -2.68 3.83
N LEU A 955 -24.29 -2.86 2.53
CA LEU A 955 -22.94 -2.76 1.99
C LEU A 955 -22.92 -1.79 0.79
N ASP A 956 -21.91 -0.94 0.72
CA ASP A 956 -21.63 -0.19 -0.50
C ASP A 956 -20.94 -1.10 -1.53
N VAL A 957 -21.71 -1.49 -2.53
CA VAL A 957 -21.26 -2.36 -3.62
C VAL A 957 -21.08 -1.59 -4.94
N THR A 958 -21.01 -0.27 -4.90
CA THR A 958 -20.95 0.59 -6.07
C THR A 958 -19.83 0.20 -7.03
N GLY A 959 -18.62 -0.02 -6.53
CA GLY A 959 -17.48 -0.40 -7.34
C GLY A 959 -17.67 -1.74 -8.06
N LEU A 960 -18.34 -2.69 -7.41
CA LEU A 960 -18.62 -4.02 -7.96
C LEU A 960 -19.71 -3.96 -9.03
N VAL A 961 -20.79 -3.24 -8.75
CA VAL A 961 -21.90 -3.08 -9.72
C VAL A 961 -21.43 -2.31 -10.96
N ARG A 962 -20.60 -1.29 -10.83
CA ARG A 962 -19.97 -0.57 -11.95
C ARG A 962 -19.06 -1.45 -12.82
N LYS A 963 -18.32 -2.36 -12.20
CA LYS A 963 -17.42 -3.30 -12.90
C LYS A 963 -18.17 -4.45 -13.55
N CYS A 964 -19.39 -4.74 -13.11
CA CYS A 964 -20.19 -5.83 -13.64
C CYS A 964 -20.55 -5.58 -15.12
N LYS A 965 -20.06 -6.45 -15.99
CA LYS A 965 -20.29 -6.38 -17.44
C LYS A 965 -21.55 -7.16 -17.88
N GLN A 966 -22.14 -7.89 -16.95
CA GLN A 966 -23.30 -8.73 -17.19
C GLN A 966 -24.59 -7.98 -16.86
N LYS A 967 -25.70 -8.49 -17.37
CA LYS A 967 -27.02 -7.96 -17.06
C LYS A 967 -27.54 -8.39 -15.68
N GLU A 968 -26.84 -9.27 -15.02
CA GLU A 968 -27.18 -9.79 -13.69
C GLU A 968 -25.94 -9.74 -12.79
N ILE A 969 -26.15 -9.61 -11.48
CA ILE A 969 -25.13 -9.76 -10.46
C ILE A 969 -25.60 -10.73 -9.39
N THR A 970 -24.71 -11.63 -8.99
CA THR A 970 -24.96 -12.59 -7.91
C THR A 970 -24.15 -12.22 -6.68
N PHE A 971 -24.78 -12.26 -5.50
CA PHE A 971 -24.09 -12.16 -4.21
C PHE A 971 -24.16 -13.50 -3.46
N ALA A 972 -23.04 -13.96 -2.95
CA ALA A 972 -22.95 -15.14 -2.09
C ALA A 972 -22.67 -14.71 -0.66
N LEU A 973 -23.47 -15.22 0.29
CA LEU A 973 -23.35 -14.99 1.72
C LEU A 973 -22.82 -16.28 2.36
N ILE A 974 -21.64 -16.19 2.98
CA ILE A 974 -20.94 -17.33 3.55
C ILE A 974 -20.28 -16.97 4.88
N ARG A 975 -20.33 -17.90 5.82
CA ARG A 975 -19.43 -17.92 6.97
C ARG A 975 -18.32 -18.95 6.68
N GLU A 976 -17.13 -18.49 6.41
CA GLU A 976 -16.03 -19.36 6.02
C GLU A 976 -15.43 -20.07 7.25
N LEU A 977 -14.92 -21.29 7.04
CA LEU A 977 -14.28 -22.08 8.10
C LEU A 977 -13.19 -21.28 8.86
N ARG A 978 -12.51 -20.40 8.15
CA ARG A 978 -11.44 -19.55 8.71
C ARG A 978 -11.93 -18.46 9.66
N GLN A 979 -13.22 -18.15 9.67
CA GLN A 979 -13.81 -17.16 10.56
C GLN A 979 -14.20 -17.74 11.92
N LEU A 980 -14.10 -19.06 12.09
CA LEU A 980 -14.50 -19.76 13.32
C LEU A 980 -13.47 -19.68 14.45
N GLY A 981 -12.29 -19.10 14.20
CA GLY A 981 -11.25 -18.95 15.23
C GLY A 981 -11.64 -18.02 16.38
N ASP A 982 -12.61 -17.12 16.14
CA ASP A 982 -13.02 -16.10 17.09
C ASP A 982 -14.14 -16.55 18.04
N ASP A 983 -14.84 -17.65 17.74
CA ASP A 983 -16.04 -18.07 18.46
C ASP A 983 -16.00 -19.50 18.99
N SER A 984 -16.43 -19.65 20.22
CA SER A 984 -16.44 -20.93 20.92
C SER A 984 -17.49 -21.93 20.41
N ASP A 985 -18.43 -21.57 19.55
CA ASP A 985 -19.59 -22.36 19.23
C ASP A 985 -19.85 -22.56 17.74
N ASN A 986 -19.89 -23.82 17.33
CA ASN A 986 -19.84 -24.25 15.93
C ASN A 986 -21.20 -24.42 15.24
N GLU A 987 -22.34 -24.22 15.88
CA GLU A 987 -23.64 -24.65 15.34
C GLU A 987 -24.67 -23.51 15.29
N ARG A 988 -24.29 -22.35 14.70
CA ARG A 988 -25.20 -21.21 14.76
C ARG A 988 -25.48 -20.64 13.41
N SER A 989 -26.76 -20.50 13.14
CA SER A 989 -27.28 -19.99 11.88
C SER A 989 -27.62 -18.51 11.99
N CYS A 990 -27.31 -17.76 10.95
CA CYS A 990 -27.94 -16.47 10.69
C CYS A 990 -29.05 -16.67 9.66
N TYR A 991 -30.16 -15.99 9.87
CA TYR A 991 -31.33 -16.08 9.00
C TYR A 991 -31.56 -14.74 8.30
N PHE A 992 -31.85 -14.81 7.01
CA PHE A 992 -32.14 -13.64 6.18
C PHE A 992 -33.46 -13.82 5.45
N ASP A 993 -34.23 -12.75 5.36
CA ASP A 993 -35.48 -12.75 4.61
C ASP A 993 -35.18 -12.91 3.09
N THR A 994 -36.08 -13.67 2.41
CA THR A 994 -35.98 -13.91 0.96
C THR A 994 -36.90 -12.97 0.19
N LYS A 995 -36.87 -13.04 -1.14
CA LYS A 995 -37.79 -12.29 -1.98
C LYS A 995 -39.28 -12.69 -1.78
N GLU A 996 -39.55 -13.86 -1.16
CA GLU A 996 -40.87 -14.30 -0.75
C GLU A 996 -41.32 -13.69 0.59
N SER A 997 -40.44 -13.03 1.29
CA SER A 997 -40.72 -12.39 2.58
C SER A 997 -41.14 -10.93 2.42
N ASN A 998 -41.54 -10.29 3.54
CA ASN A 998 -41.89 -8.87 3.55
C ASN A 998 -40.65 -7.95 3.40
N ASN A 999 -39.54 -8.31 4.06
CA ASN A 999 -38.29 -7.54 4.03
C ASN A 999 -37.31 -8.13 2.98
N LYS A 1000 -37.63 -7.93 1.72
CA LYS A 1000 -36.89 -8.53 0.60
C LYS A 1000 -35.45 -8.02 0.53
N PRO A 1001 -34.50 -8.83 0.02
CA PRO A 1001 -33.20 -8.32 -0.38
C PRO A 1001 -33.36 -7.28 -1.50
N VAL A 1002 -32.66 -6.15 -1.33
CA VAL A 1002 -32.78 -4.99 -2.21
C VAL A 1002 -31.39 -4.52 -2.64
N LEU A 1003 -31.27 -4.13 -3.90
CA LEU A 1003 -30.14 -3.37 -4.42
C LEU A 1003 -30.66 -1.98 -4.81
N SER A 1004 -30.36 -1.00 -3.98
CA SER A 1004 -30.70 0.40 -4.21
C SER A 1004 -29.59 1.06 -5.02
N ILE A 1005 -29.93 1.65 -6.18
CA ILE A 1005 -29.00 2.28 -7.11
C ILE A 1005 -29.39 3.75 -7.31
N TRP A 1006 -28.40 4.62 -7.39
CA TRP A 1006 -28.56 6.06 -7.67
C TRP A 1006 -27.70 6.50 -8.82
#